data_8c30e888390c134a706610cf2bce94ea
#
_entry.id   8c30e888390c134a706610cf2bce94ea
#
_cell.length_a   1.000
_cell.length_b   1.000
_cell.length_c   1.000
_cell.angle_alpha   90.00
_cell.angle_beta   90.00
_cell.angle_gamma   90.00
#
_symmetry.space_group_name_H-M   'P 1'
#
loop_
_entity.id
_entity.type
_entity.pdbx_description
1 polymer ?
#
loop_
_entity_poly.entity_id
_entity_poly.type
_entity_poly.pdbx_seq_one_letter_code
_entity_poly.pdbx_strand_id
1 'polypeptide(L)'
;MTGRARARARGRARGQETAAPGAVRAAFTSCFVLAVLQISAGFQQVKLGERGGRRRDFHDEGVNTRQLMEHVKESKSGTTGTPIQLTANFFRILSRPQWVLYQYHVDFKPPMESRRLRSALLFQHEETLGAARSYDGAMLFLPHRLHNKVTVLHSVTRNGEKVQITVTLTNELPPTSPVCIQFYNIIFRRILRILNMQQIGRNYYNPGDPLNIPQHKLTIWPGFTTTILKYESAIMMCTDVSHRVLRSETVLDIMANLRQQCGIQRFPEICAKELIGLIVLTKYNNKTYKIDDIAWDHTPNNTFKRGDTDISFRNYYKTQYGLDISDGNQVLLISHVKKMGPSGGPPPGPAMLVPELCYLTGLSDKMRADYRIMKDLSTHTRLTPDKREERLNRFVTHIQKDSDAQAELDKWGLSFDEQLLHLTGRVLRGETIFQGSKSYEYNPMTADWSREMRGLALMQSPPLNNWLMFHTRRNHNEAQSLVQTLSRVSGPLGLRIQRPVVVEYDDHQESLLRALQHNVGPQIQMVVVVLSSNRKDKYDSVKKYLCVDCPTPSQCVVSRTLSRPQALMTVATKIALQMSCKMGGELWSVDIPLKQLMIVGIDCYHDTTAGKRSIGALVASLNQSMSRWFSKCVLQHRGQEIMDGLKMALTAALKDYLKFNNCLPSRIIVYRDGVGDGQLHSVVNYEVSQIMDSIKSIGQDYVPKLTVVVVKKRISARFFYHKNGTVFNPPPGTVIDTDVTRPEWYDFYIVSQAVQTGSVSPTHYNVVYDTSGLKPDHMQRLTYKLCHMYYNWQVIHINVVMYRDKGH
;
A
#
# COMPACT_ATOMS: atom_id res chain seq x y z
N MET A 1 -13.88 -22.84 6.06
CA MET A 1 -13.51 -22.07 4.84
C MET A 1 -14.02 -20.65 4.98
N THR A 2 -13.35 -19.85 5.73
CA THR A 2 -13.56 -18.41 5.70
C THR A 2 -12.39 -17.80 4.96
N GLY A 3 -12.39 -17.99 3.65
CA GLY A 3 -11.55 -17.21 2.77
C GLY A 3 -11.96 -15.76 2.93
N ARG A 4 -11.27 -15.02 3.74
CA ARG A 4 -11.31 -13.58 3.70
C ARG A 4 -10.72 -13.17 2.38
N ALA A 5 -11.62 -13.02 1.42
CA ALA A 5 -11.32 -12.34 0.21
C ALA A 5 -10.93 -10.90 0.54
N ARG A 6 -9.63 -10.64 0.64
CA ARG A 6 -9.10 -9.30 0.61
C ARG A 6 -9.04 -8.86 -0.84
N ALA A 7 -10.15 -8.39 -1.36
CA ALA A 7 -10.12 -7.61 -2.58
C ALA A 7 -9.39 -6.30 -2.27
N ARG A 8 -8.13 -6.22 -2.67
CA ARG A 8 -7.39 -4.97 -2.68
C ARG A 8 -7.74 -4.21 -3.95
N ALA A 9 -8.82 -3.46 -3.89
CA ALA A 9 -9.03 -2.42 -4.88
C ALA A 9 -7.95 -1.35 -4.63
N ARG A 10 -7.03 -1.19 -5.55
CA ARG A 10 -6.09 -0.08 -5.60
C ARG A 10 -6.82 1.17 -6.07
N GLY A 11 -7.62 1.75 -5.23
CA GLY A 11 -7.94 3.15 -5.33
C GLY A 11 -7.50 3.76 -4.01
N ARG A 12 -7.20 5.04 -3.95
CA ARG A 12 -7.12 5.80 -2.70
C ARG A 12 -8.49 5.81 -1.98
N ALA A 13 -9.12 4.67 -1.92
CA ALA A 13 -10.21 4.43 -1.03
C ALA A 13 -9.57 3.83 0.21
N ARG A 14 -9.73 4.50 1.30
CA ARG A 14 -9.46 4.09 2.66
C ARG A 14 -9.82 2.62 2.86
N GLY A 15 -8.88 1.73 2.62
CA GLY A 15 -9.05 0.35 3.02
C GLY A 15 -8.94 0.30 4.53
N GLN A 16 -10.05 0.32 5.20
CA GLN A 16 -10.10 -0.30 6.50
C GLN A 16 -10.00 -1.80 6.24
N GLU A 17 -8.80 -2.31 6.35
CA GLU A 17 -8.66 -3.73 6.64
C GLU A 17 -9.26 -3.91 8.02
N THR A 18 -10.37 -4.64 8.11
CA THR A 18 -10.74 -5.27 9.35
C THR A 18 -9.64 -6.29 9.63
N ALA A 19 -8.59 -5.86 10.30
CA ALA A 19 -7.62 -6.75 10.88
C ALA A 19 -8.38 -7.65 11.84
N ALA A 20 -8.17 -8.94 11.71
CA ALA A 20 -8.46 -9.83 12.82
C ALA A 20 -7.70 -9.29 14.04
N PRO A 21 -8.35 -9.10 15.16
CA PRO A 21 -7.70 -8.61 16.34
C PRO A 21 -6.73 -9.66 16.83
N GLY A 22 -5.57 -9.24 17.10
CA GLY A 22 -4.82 -10.02 17.96
C GLY A 22 -3.37 -10.17 17.71
N ALA A 23 -2.61 -9.69 18.48
CA ALA A 23 -1.60 -10.37 19.24
C ALA A 23 -0.97 -9.36 20.20
N VAL A 24 -0.79 -9.83 21.36
CA VAL A 24 0.22 -9.49 22.35
C VAL A 24 -0.06 -8.30 23.24
N ARG A 25 -0.39 -8.66 24.45
CA ARG A 25 0.11 -8.01 25.66
C ARG A 25 0.74 -9.04 26.56
N ALA A 26 2.05 -9.03 26.60
CA ALA A 26 2.74 -9.33 27.84
C ALA A 26 3.38 -8.02 28.28
N ALA A 27 3.12 -7.62 29.54
CA ALA A 27 3.71 -6.48 30.23
C ALA A 27 3.26 -5.07 29.79
N PHE A 28 2.00 -4.74 30.05
CA PHE A 28 1.62 -3.37 30.32
C PHE A 28 1.22 -3.28 31.79
N THR A 29 2.19 -3.18 32.63
CA THR A 29 1.97 -2.75 34.02
C THR A 29 2.76 -1.46 34.24
N SER A 30 2.05 -0.39 34.54
CA SER A 30 2.46 0.80 35.30
C SER A 30 3.29 1.93 34.66
N CYS A 31 3.32 2.17 33.35
CA CYS A 31 4.00 3.39 32.86
C CYS A 31 3.16 4.33 31.97
N PHE A 32 1.90 4.01 31.66
CA PHE A 32 1.17 4.78 30.66
C PHE A 32 0.42 6.01 31.17
N VAL A 33 0.13 6.10 32.46
CA VAL A 33 -0.71 7.20 33.01
C VAL A 33 0.10 8.45 33.37
N LEU A 34 1.41 8.35 33.65
CA LEU A 34 2.23 9.50 34.08
C LEU A 34 2.98 10.21 32.94
N ALA A 35 3.08 9.62 31.74
CA ALA A 35 3.81 10.22 30.65
C ALA A 35 2.99 11.18 29.78
N VAL A 36 1.66 11.17 29.86
CA VAL A 36 0.78 12.02 29.02
C VAL A 36 0.63 13.44 29.61
N LEU A 37 0.90 13.65 30.88
CA LEU A 37 0.69 14.95 31.56
C LEU A 37 1.94 15.79 31.81
N GLN A 38 3.15 15.34 31.48
CA GLN A 38 4.39 16.07 31.74
C GLN A 38 5.20 16.50 30.52
N ILE A 39 4.69 16.39 29.29
CA ILE A 39 5.39 16.83 28.07
C ILE A 39 4.66 18.01 27.41
N SER A 40 4.30 19.03 28.15
CA SER A 40 3.81 20.31 27.59
C SER A 40 4.77 21.49 27.76
N ALA A 41 5.95 21.31 28.33
CA ALA A 41 6.91 22.39 28.47
C ALA A 41 8.31 21.89 28.02
N GLY A 42 8.78 22.39 26.87
CA GLY A 42 10.17 22.31 26.52
C GLY A 42 10.56 21.74 25.16
N PHE A 43 9.84 22.04 24.09
CA PHE A 43 10.36 21.85 22.73
C PHE A 43 10.62 23.22 22.07
N GLN A 44 11.90 23.64 22.06
CA GLN A 44 12.35 24.62 21.08
C GLN A 44 12.11 24.08 19.68
N GLN A 45 11.30 24.81 18.92
CA GLN A 45 11.05 24.57 17.51
C GLN A 45 12.37 24.63 16.73
N VAL A 46 12.90 23.50 16.29
CA VAL A 46 13.78 23.47 15.14
C VAL A 46 12.90 23.83 13.94
N LYS A 47 12.96 25.06 13.46
CA LYS A 47 12.40 25.48 12.19
C LYS A 47 13.05 24.67 11.09
N LEU A 48 12.38 23.63 10.63
CA LEU A 48 12.63 23.07 9.31
C LEU A 48 12.30 24.16 8.29
N GLY A 49 13.30 24.60 7.55
CA GLY A 49 13.22 25.69 6.61
C GLY A 49 12.04 25.57 5.65
N GLU A 50 11.43 26.71 5.38
CA GLU A 50 10.34 26.87 4.43
C GLU A 50 10.63 26.10 3.14
N ARG A 51 9.72 25.19 2.79
CA ARG A 51 9.69 24.54 1.47
C ARG A 51 9.30 25.57 0.41
N GLY A 52 10.24 26.41 0.00
CA GLY A 52 10.19 27.02 -1.31
C GLY A 52 10.06 25.92 -2.34
N GLY A 53 9.05 26.02 -3.22
CA GLY A 53 8.80 25.05 -4.28
C GLY A 53 9.97 24.99 -5.26
N ARG A 54 11.00 24.22 -4.92
CA ARG A 54 12.06 23.87 -5.86
C ARG A 54 11.43 23.01 -6.95
N ARG A 55 11.51 23.46 -8.19
CA ARG A 55 11.43 22.61 -9.37
C ARG A 55 12.23 21.35 -9.03
N ARG A 56 11.62 20.18 -9.17
CA ARG A 56 12.33 18.90 -9.07
C ARG A 56 13.40 18.95 -10.15
N ASP A 57 14.64 19.18 -9.76
CA ASP A 57 15.76 18.99 -10.63
C ASP A 57 15.76 17.54 -11.09
N PHE A 58 15.98 17.33 -12.38
CA PHE A 58 15.98 16.03 -13.04
C PHE A 58 17.14 15.12 -12.59
N HIS A 59 17.94 15.54 -11.62
CA HIS A 59 19.11 14.87 -11.06
C HIS A 59 18.84 14.22 -9.70
N ASP A 60 17.70 13.59 -9.52
CA ASP A 60 17.54 12.68 -8.39
C ASP A 60 18.30 11.38 -8.75
N GLU A 61 19.62 11.41 -8.56
CA GLU A 61 20.44 10.21 -8.52
C GLU A 61 19.91 9.39 -7.34
N GLY A 62 19.21 8.31 -7.66
CA GLY A 62 18.60 7.44 -6.67
C GLY A 62 19.66 6.98 -5.66
N VAL A 63 19.31 6.89 -4.38
CA VAL A 63 20.23 6.48 -3.32
C VAL A 63 20.89 5.16 -3.69
N ASN A 64 22.22 5.18 -3.93
CA ASN A 64 23.01 3.99 -4.18
C ASN A 64 23.41 3.39 -2.83
N THR A 65 22.63 2.43 -2.35
CA THR A 65 22.89 1.78 -1.07
C THR A 65 23.86 0.62 -1.19
N ARG A 66 23.96 -0.02 -2.37
CA ARG A 66 24.83 -1.19 -2.59
C ARG A 66 26.33 -0.85 -2.48
N GLN A 67 26.74 0.30 -3.00
CA GLN A 67 28.16 0.73 -2.94
C GLN A 67 28.66 0.97 -1.51
N LEU A 68 27.76 1.21 -0.57
CA LEU A 68 28.09 1.42 0.84
C LEU A 68 28.37 0.11 1.59
N MET A 69 28.17 -1.04 0.98
CA MET A 69 28.23 -2.37 1.61
C MET A 69 29.25 -3.26 0.88
N GLU A 70 30.46 -3.37 1.41
CA GLU A 70 31.57 -4.10 0.80
C GLU A 70 31.22 -5.54 0.40
N HIS A 71 30.50 -6.26 1.27
CA HIS A 71 30.21 -7.68 1.12
C HIS A 71 29.22 -8.02 0.00
N VAL A 72 28.57 -7.02 -0.61
CA VAL A 72 27.62 -7.18 -1.74
C VAL A 72 27.97 -6.32 -2.95
N LYS A 73 29.14 -5.67 -2.97
CA LYS A 73 29.57 -4.86 -4.11
C LYS A 73 29.65 -5.67 -5.39
N GLU A 74 30.28 -6.84 -5.36
CA GLU A 74 30.43 -7.70 -6.52
C GLU A 74 29.14 -8.46 -6.83
N SER A 75 28.56 -9.15 -5.85
CA SER A 75 27.32 -9.90 -5.99
C SER A 75 26.42 -9.76 -4.76
N LYS A 76 25.16 -9.45 -5.01
CA LYS A 76 24.08 -9.45 -4.00
C LYS A 76 23.23 -10.71 -4.06
N SER A 77 23.54 -11.63 -4.95
CA SER A 77 22.77 -12.85 -5.14
C SER A 77 23.21 -13.95 -4.18
N GLY A 78 22.23 -14.67 -3.65
CA GLY A 78 22.51 -15.86 -2.87
C GLY A 78 22.76 -17.09 -3.77
N THR A 79 23.20 -18.16 -3.16
CA THR A 79 23.55 -19.42 -3.85
C THR A 79 22.72 -20.61 -3.36
N THR A 80 22.09 -20.51 -2.21
CA THR A 80 21.32 -21.60 -1.59
C THR A 80 19.88 -21.67 -2.11
N GLY A 81 19.33 -22.88 -2.17
CA GLY A 81 17.99 -23.16 -2.65
C GLY A 81 17.97 -23.96 -3.96
N THR A 82 16.80 -24.44 -4.35
CA THR A 82 16.59 -25.18 -5.60
C THR A 82 16.25 -24.20 -6.72
N PRO A 83 16.99 -24.18 -7.84
CA PRO A 83 16.67 -23.33 -8.97
C PRO A 83 15.27 -23.60 -9.52
N ILE A 84 14.56 -22.56 -9.92
CA ILE A 84 13.23 -22.62 -10.51
C ILE A 84 13.11 -21.63 -11.68
N GLN A 85 12.59 -22.11 -12.82
CA GLN A 85 12.33 -21.27 -13.97
C GLN A 85 11.00 -20.54 -13.80
N LEU A 86 11.02 -19.25 -14.01
CA LEU A 86 9.87 -18.35 -13.81
C LEU A 86 9.69 -17.42 -15.01
N THR A 87 8.47 -16.97 -15.23
CA THR A 87 8.19 -15.77 -16.01
C THR A 87 7.81 -14.62 -15.08
N ALA A 88 8.10 -13.40 -15.49
CA ALA A 88 7.80 -12.18 -14.74
C ALA A 88 7.09 -11.18 -15.61
N ASN A 89 6.21 -10.37 -15.02
CA ASN A 89 5.45 -9.33 -15.71
C ASN A 89 6.30 -8.10 -16.10
N PHE A 90 7.45 -8.37 -16.67
CA PHE A 90 8.40 -7.40 -17.18
C PHE A 90 8.63 -7.62 -18.69
N PHE A 91 8.81 -6.52 -19.42
CA PHE A 91 9.10 -6.50 -20.84
C PHE A 91 10.32 -5.63 -21.07
N ARG A 92 11.32 -6.13 -21.76
CA ARG A 92 12.52 -5.36 -22.09
C ARG A 92 12.17 -4.25 -23.08
N ILE A 93 12.81 -3.12 -22.92
CA ILE A 93 12.79 -2.04 -23.90
C ILE A 93 14.05 -2.19 -24.74
N LEU A 94 13.85 -2.41 -26.01
CA LEU A 94 14.90 -2.52 -27.01
C LEU A 94 15.05 -1.18 -27.72
N SER A 95 16.28 -0.78 -28.00
CA SER A 95 16.61 0.41 -28.78
C SER A 95 17.50 0.04 -29.97
N ARG A 96 17.47 0.86 -31.03
CA ARG A 96 18.39 0.71 -32.17
C ARG A 96 19.83 0.78 -31.67
N PRO A 97 20.79 0.12 -32.34
CA PRO A 97 22.21 0.26 -32.03
C PRO A 97 22.63 1.75 -32.01
N GLN A 98 23.52 2.11 -31.08
CA GLN A 98 24.02 3.49 -30.90
C GLN A 98 22.94 4.56 -30.66
N TRP A 99 21.77 4.15 -30.09
CA TRP A 99 20.71 5.08 -29.74
C TRP A 99 21.16 6.09 -28.68
N VAL A 100 20.98 7.40 -28.96
CA VAL A 100 21.29 8.52 -28.06
C VAL A 100 20.11 9.48 -28.05
N LEU A 101 19.76 10.00 -26.90
CA LEU A 101 18.76 11.05 -26.75
C LEU A 101 19.46 12.40 -26.61
N TYR A 102 19.21 13.30 -27.56
CA TYR A 102 19.78 14.64 -27.57
C TYR A 102 18.84 15.60 -26.83
N GLN A 103 19.39 16.31 -25.85
CA GLN A 103 18.68 17.27 -25.03
C GLN A 103 19.09 18.69 -25.42
N TYR A 104 18.12 19.54 -25.72
CA TYR A 104 18.32 20.94 -26.11
C TYR A 104 17.57 21.85 -25.13
N HIS A 105 18.18 22.99 -24.79
CA HIS A 105 17.50 24.10 -24.14
C HIS A 105 16.84 24.99 -25.21
N VAL A 106 15.63 25.48 -24.94
CA VAL A 106 14.86 26.27 -25.92
C VAL A 106 14.48 27.61 -25.30
N ASP A 107 15.02 28.69 -25.90
CA ASP A 107 14.72 30.08 -25.53
C ASP A 107 13.84 30.74 -26.59
N PHE A 108 12.93 31.62 -26.14
CA PHE A 108 12.02 32.40 -26.97
C PHE A 108 12.27 33.88 -26.77
N LYS A 109 12.38 34.61 -27.88
CA LYS A 109 12.46 36.09 -27.90
C LYS A 109 11.36 36.65 -28.80
N PRO A 110 10.42 37.44 -28.26
CA PRO A 110 10.29 37.84 -26.86
C PRO A 110 9.93 36.67 -25.90
N PRO A 111 10.18 36.81 -24.58
CA PRO A 111 9.84 35.80 -23.60
C PRO A 111 8.35 35.50 -23.59
N MET A 112 7.97 34.24 -23.52
CA MET A 112 6.59 33.78 -23.58
C MET A 112 6.26 32.91 -22.36
N GLU A 113 5.16 33.19 -21.66
CA GLU A 113 4.74 32.41 -20.49
C GLU A 113 3.97 31.12 -20.87
N SER A 114 3.16 31.19 -21.93
CA SER A 114 2.30 30.09 -22.33
C SER A 114 3.09 28.90 -22.92
N ARG A 115 3.22 27.82 -22.14
CA ARG A 115 3.82 26.56 -22.62
C ARG A 115 3.14 26.01 -23.88
N ARG A 116 1.82 26.19 -23.98
CA ARG A 116 1.02 25.72 -25.13
C ARG A 116 1.40 26.47 -26.41
N LEU A 117 1.57 27.77 -26.29
CA LEU A 117 1.98 28.63 -27.42
C LEU A 117 3.43 28.33 -27.83
N ARG A 118 4.36 28.22 -26.85
CA ARG A 118 5.76 27.83 -27.11
C ARG A 118 5.85 26.50 -27.84
N SER A 119 5.08 25.48 -27.41
CA SER A 119 5.04 24.17 -28.11
C SER A 119 4.49 24.28 -29.52
N ALA A 120 3.43 25.08 -29.73
CA ALA A 120 2.83 25.23 -31.05
C ALA A 120 3.77 25.92 -32.04
N LEU A 121 4.48 26.97 -31.58
CA LEU A 121 5.46 27.67 -32.43
C LEU A 121 6.68 26.81 -32.72
N LEU A 122 7.24 26.12 -31.73
CA LEU A 122 8.38 25.23 -31.91
C LEU A 122 8.06 24.08 -32.88
N PHE A 123 6.85 23.53 -32.83
CA PHE A 123 6.45 22.39 -33.64
C PHE A 123 6.08 22.74 -35.10
N GLN A 124 6.06 24.03 -35.48
CA GLN A 124 5.98 24.44 -36.89
C GLN A 124 7.23 24.04 -37.67
N HIS A 125 8.37 23.84 -37.03
CA HIS A 125 9.66 23.53 -37.64
C HIS A 125 9.93 22.02 -37.74
N GLU A 126 9.02 21.26 -38.32
CA GLU A 126 9.15 19.82 -38.49
C GLU A 126 10.33 19.41 -39.39
N GLU A 127 10.57 20.17 -40.44
CA GLU A 127 11.68 19.92 -41.38
C GLU A 127 13.06 19.98 -40.70
N THR A 128 13.24 20.89 -39.73
CA THR A 128 14.50 21.04 -39.01
C THR A 128 14.58 20.10 -37.79
N LEU A 129 13.48 19.97 -37.05
CA LEU A 129 13.44 19.25 -35.77
C LEU A 129 13.08 17.76 -35.94
N GLY A 130 12.64 17.35 -37.09
CA GLY A 130 12.15 16.00 -37.37
C GLY A 130 10.76 15.71 -36.79
N ALA A 131 10.18 14.58 -37.17
CA ALA A 131 8.87 14.13 -36.70
C ALA A 131 8.89 13.66 -35.21
N ALA A 132 10.00 13.10 -34.77
CA ALA A 132 10.18 12.64 -33.42
C ALA A 132 10.74 13.75 -32.53
N ARG A 133 9.84 14.39 -31.75
CA ARG A 133 10.21 15.49 -30.85
C ARG A 133 9.36 15.52 -29.61
N SER A 134 9.96 15.85 -28.47
CA SER A 134 9.28 15.99 -27.21
C SER A 134 9.75 17.24 -26.49
N TYR A 135 8.82 18.13 -26.12
CA TYR A 135 9.10 19.40 -25.46
C TYR A 135 8.37 19.51 -24.14
N ASP A 136 9.07 19.79 -23.05
CA ASP A 136 8.49 19.90 -21.70
C ASP A 136 8.11 21.32 -21.28
N GLY A 137 8.45 22.31 -22.13
CA GLY A 137 8.23 23.75 -21.91
C GLY A 137 9.53 24.55 -21.71
N ALA A 138 10.68 23.87 -21.55
CA ALA A 138 12.03 24.46 -21.50
C ALA A 138 13.03 23.61 -22.29
N MET A 139 12.92 22.27 -22.16
CA MET A 139 13.83 21.32 -22.77
C MET A 139 13.15 20.59 -23.94
N LEU A 140 13.86 20.48 -25.06
CA LEU A 140 13.50 19.71 -26.23
C LEU A 140 14.34 18.45 -26.30
N PHE A 141 13.72 17.31 -26.59
CA PHE A 141 14.37 16.01 -26.76
C PHE A 141 14.17 15.52 -28.18
N LEU A 142 15.26 15.11 -28.80
CA LEU A 142 15.31 14.57 -30.17
C LEU A 142 16.09 13.25 -30.20
N PRO A 143 15.73 12.28 -31.06
CA PRO A 143 16.48 11.03 -31.24
C PRO A 143 17.67 11.20 -32.23
N HIS A 144 17.92 12.39 -32.76
CA HIS A 144 19.00 12.73 -33.66
C HIS A 144 19.63 14.07 -33.27
N ARG A 145 20.88 14.26 -33.66
CA ARG A 145 21.63 15.48 -33.43
C ARG A 145 21.32 16.49 -34.53
N LEU A 146 21.05 17.74 -34.16
CA LEU A 146 20.97 18.85 -35.13
C LEU A 146 22.38 19.18 -35.64
N HIS A 147 22.48 19.68 -36.88
CA HIS A 147 23.77 20.00 -37.51
C HIS A 147 24.59 20.99 -36.67
N ASN A 148 23.93 22.02 -36.12
CA ASN A 148 24.57 23.06 -35.33
C ASN A 148 24.31 22.88 -33.82
N LYS A 149 25.33 23.21 -32.98
CA LYS A 149 25.15 23.22 -31.52
C LYS A 149 24.09 24.23 -31.06
N VAL A 150 23.96 25.34 -31.81
CA VAL A 150 22.93 26.37 -31.63
C VAL A 150 22.17 26.53 -32.93
N THR A 151 20.89 26.30 -32.93
CA THR A 151 20.00 26.45 -34.09
C THR A 151 18.99 27.55 -33.80
N VAL A 152 18.86 28.53 -34.70
CA VAL A 152 17.92 29.64 -34.54
C VAL A 152 16.78 29.42 -35.55
N LEU A 153 15.56 29.44 -35.01
CA LEU A 153 14.31 29.27 -35.79
C LEU A 153 13.45 30.52 -35.64
N HIS A 154 12.65 30.82 -36.64
CA HIS A 154 11.76 31.99 -36.67
C HIS A 154 10.33 31.53 -36.88
N SER A 155 9.44 31.85 -35.98
CA SER A 155 8.01 31.56 -36.06
C SER A 155 7.20 32.83 -35.97
N VAL A 156 5.98 32.80 -36.50
CA VAL A 156 5.03 33.92 -36.42
C VAL A 156 3.81 33.50 -35.64
N THR A 157 3.42 34.29 -34.65
CA THR A 157 2.18 34.07 -33.88
C THR A 157 0.94 34.33 -34.78
N ARG A 158 -0.23 33.86 -34.35
CA ARG A 158 -1.49 34.18 -35.05
C ARG A 158 -1.80 35.67 -35.15
N ASN A 159 -1.20 36.46 -34.27
CA ASN A 159 -1.36 37.92 -34.26
C ASN A 159 -0.30 38.64 -35.14
N GLY A 160 0.54 37.91 -35.86
CA GLY A 160 1.56 38.48 -36.73
C GLY A 160 2.90 38.81 -36.05
N GLU A 161 3.06 38.53 -34.73
CA GLU A 161 4.31 38.80 -34.03
C GLU A 161 5.39 37.81 -34.40
N LYS A 162 6.58 38.31 -34.75
CA LYS A 162 7.75 37.47 -35.04
C LYS A 162 8.40 37.00 -33.74
N VAL A 163 8.64 35.71 -33.65
CA VAL A 163 9.26 35.07 -32.47
C VAL A 163 10.51 34.32 -32.91
N GLN A 164 11.64 34.70 -32.32
CA GLN A 164 12.90 34.00 -32.52
C GLN A 164 12.98 32.86 -31.47
N ILE A 165 13.26 31.66 -31.93
CA ILE A 165 13.40 30.45 -31.07
C ILE A 165 14.85 29.99 -31.20
N THR A 166 15.59 29.98 -30.10
CA THR A 166 16.98 29.49 -30.02
C THR A 166 17.03 28.13 -29.36
N VAL A 167 17.51 27.14 -30.11
CA VAL A 167 17.60 25.73 -29.71
C VAL A 167 19.08 25.41 -29.49
N THR A 168 19.51 25.18 -28.26
CA THR A 168 20.91 24.95 -27.90
C THR A 168 21.12 23.54 -27.34
N LEU A 169 22.03 22.76 -27.92
CA LEU A 169 22.39 21.43 -27.43
C LEU A 169 23.02 21.52 -26.04
N THR A 170 22.44 20.84 -25.07
CA THR A 170 22.94 20.81 -23.68
C THR A 170 23.57 19.47 -23.32
N ASN A 171 22.95 18.35 -23.70
CA ASN A 171 23.45 17.03 -23.35
C ASN A 171 23.18 15.99 -24.45
N GLU A 172 24.08 15.00 -24.51
CA GLU A 172 23.91 13.76 -25.26
C GLU A 172 23.73 12.62 -24.25
N LEU A 173 22.56 12.03 -24.20
CA LEU A 173 22.11 11.15 -23.13
C LEU A 173 22.12 9.69 -23.59
N PRO A 174 22.95 8.82 -22.99
CA PRO A 174 22.92 7.39 -23.29
C PRO A 174 21.60 6.75 -22.79
N PRO A 175 21.19 5.58 -23.32
CA PRO A 175 19.93 4.92 -22.99
C PRO A 175 19.71 4.71 -21.48
N THR A 176 20.79 4.48 -20.74
CA THR A 176 20.78 4.21 -19.29
C THR A 176 20.68 5.45 -18.41
N SER A 177 20.73 6.65 -19.00
CA SER A 177 20.61 7.90 -18.25
C SER A 177 19.27 7.97 -17.49
N PRO A 178 19.24 8.49 -16.24
CA PRO A 178 17.98 8.71 -15.50
C PRO A 178 16.96 9.57 -16.25
N VAL A 179 17.44 10.52 -17.07
CA VAL A 179 16.59 11.36 -17.93
C VAL A 179 15.92 10.51 -19.02
N CYS A 180 16.65 9.56 -19.62
CA CYS A 180 16.08 8.64 -20.61
C CYS A 180 15.00 7.74 -20.00
N ILE A 181 15.17 7.28 -18.76
CA ILE A 181 14.14 6.50 -18.03
C ILE A 181 12.84 7.30 -17.90
N GLN A 182 12.93 8.59 -17.55
CA GLN A 182 11.74 9.46 -17.50
C GLN A 182 11.14 9.68 -18.89
N PHE A 183 11.99 9.83 -19.88
CA PHE A 183 11.59 10.00 -21.26
C PHE A 183 10.83 8.76 -21.79
N TYR A 184 11.31 7.54 -21.57
CA TYR A 184 10.59 6.31 -21.92
C TYR A 184 9.18 6.27 -21.30
N ASN A 185 9.05 6.68 -20.05
CA ASN A 185 7.74 6.78 -19.41
C ASN A 185 6.82 7.84 -20.08
N ILE A 186 7.38 8.91 -20.66
CA ILE A 186 6.60 9.91 -21.43
C ILE A 186 6.10 9.33 -22.74
N ILE A 187 6.97 8.67 -23.52
CA ILE A 187 6.62 8.01 -24.76
C ILE A 187 5.54 6.95 -24.52
N PHE A 188 5.74 6.09 -23.51
CA PHE A 188 4.79 5.05 -23.19
C PHE A 188 3.41 5.60 -22.79
N ARG A 189 3.35 6.75 -22.12
CA ARG A 189 2.07 7.45 -21.85
C ARG A 189 1.37 7.94 -23.12
N ARG A 190 2.13 8.28 -24.18
CA ARG A 190 1.56 8.63 -25.49
C ARG A 190 0.95 7.39 -26.14
N ILE A 191 1.68 6.29 -26.14
CA ILE A 191 1.18 5.00 -26.67
C ILE A 191 -0.12 4.60 -25.98
N LEU A 192 -0.19 4.65 -24.65
CA LEU A 192 -1.43 4.34 -23.92
C LEU A 192 -2.61 5.25 -24.28
N ARG A 193 -2.35 6.51 -24.67
CA ARG A 193 -3.41 7.41 -25.17
C ARG A 193 -3.83 7.06 -26.58
N ILE A 194 -2.90 6.70 -27.47
CA ILE A 194 -3.20 6.18 -28.82
C ILE A 194 -4.14 4.99 -28.70
N LEU A 195 -3.87 4.06 -27.79
CA LEU A 195 -4.73 2.91 -27.47
C LEU A 195 -6.03 3.29 -26.74
N ASN A 196 -6.42 4.56 -26.71
CA ASN A 196 -7.64 5.06 -26.04
C ASN A 196 -7.75 4.73 -24.55
N MET A 197 -6.63 4.47 -23.88
CA MET A 197 -6.63 4.23 -22.43
C MET A 197 -6.69 5.52 -21.63
N GLN A 198 -7.59 5.56 -20.67
CA GLN A 198 -7.82 6.72 -19.79
C GLN A 198 -6.96 6.66 -18.54
N GLN A 199 -6.19 7.73 -18.31
CA GLN A 199 -5.37 7.84 -17.10
C GLN A 199 -6.20 8.31 -15.91
N ILE A 200 -6.28 7.49 -14.86
CA ILE A 200 -6.86 7.87 -13.57
C ILE A 200 -5.82 7.63 -12.47
N GLY A 201 -5.29 8.70 -11.91
CA GLY A 201 -4.18 8.62 -10.97
C GLY A 201 -2.90 8.15 -11.66
N ARG A 202 -2.36 7.02 -11.20
CA ARG A 202 -1.14 6.41 -11.77
C ARG A 202 -1.42 5.29 -12.77
N ASN A 203 -2.66 4.85 -12.88
CA ASN A 203 -3.06 3.71 -13.68
C ASN A 203 -3.81 4.15 -14.94
N TYR A 204 -3.85 3.26 -15.93
CA TYR A 204 -4.54 3.44 -17.19
C TYR A 204 -5.66 2.41 -17.30
N TYR A 205 -6.85 2.84 -17.69
CA TYR A 205 -8.05 2.01 -17.76
C TYR A 205 -8.68 2.10 -19.15
N ASN A 206 -9.24 1.00 -19.60
CA ASN A 206 -9.99 0.96 -20.85
C ASN A 206 -11.50 1.17 -20.57
N PRO A 207 -12.05 2.34 -20.88
CA PRO A 207 -13.49 2.59 -20.75
C PRO A 207 -14.31 1.94 -21.87
N GLY A 208 -13.68 1.51 -22.97
CA GLY A 208 -14.35 0.86 -24.10
C GLY A 208 -14.69 -0.62 -23.88
N ASP A 209 -14.09 -1.26 -22.85
CA ASP A 209 -14.35 -2.67 -22.49
C ASP A 209 -14.80 -2.78 -21.01
N PRO A 210 -15.95 -2.20 -20.63
CA PRO A 210 -16.42 -2.21 -19.26
C PRO A 210 -17.08 -3.54 -18.90
N LEU A 211 -16.75 -4.10 -17.73
CA LEU A 211 -17.45 -5.24 -17.15
C LEU A 211 -18.58 -4.72 -16.26
N ASN A 212 -19.83 -4.94 -16.66
CA ASN A 212 -20.99 -4.52 -15.90
C ASN A 212 -21.45 -5.61 -14.92
N ILE A 213 -21.79 -5.22 -13.70
CA ILE A 213 -22.42 -6.06 -12.67
C ILE A 213 -23.75 -5.42 -12.28
N PRO A 214 -24.80 -5.62 -13.09
CA PRO A 214 -26.08 -4.90 -12.96
C PRO A 214 -26.76 -5.13 -11.60
N GLN A 215 -26.67 -6.35 -11.04
CA GLN A 215 -27.28 -6.72 -9.75
C GLN A 215 -26.74 -5.91 -8.57
N HIS A 216 -25.55 -5.29 -8.73
CA HIS A 216 -24.92 -4.46 -7.70
C HIS A 216 -24.75 -3.01 -8.12
N LYS A 217 -25.27 -2.63 -9.31
CA LYS A 217 -25.12 -1.30 -9.91
C LYS A 217 -23.64 -0.86 -9.97
N LEU A 218 -22.77 -1.78 -10.39
CA LEU A 218 -21.32 -1.57 -10.48
C LEU A 218 -20.84 -1.82 -11.90
N THR A 219 -19.84 -1.04 -12.29
CA THR A 219 -19.08 -1.20 -13.53
C THR A 219 -17.59 -1.29 -13.19
N ILE A 220 -16.88 -2.24 -13.80
CA ILE A 220 -15.45 -2.41 -13.64
C ILE A 220 -14.76 -2.04 -14.93
N TRP A 221 -13.86 -1.07 -14.90
CA TRP A 221 -12.95 -0.79 -15.99
C TRP A 221 -11.66 -1.59 -15.81
N PRO A 222 -11.32 -2.48 -16.75
CA PRO A 222 -10.03 -3.15 -16.75
C PRO A 222 -8.94 -2.14 -17.13
N GLY A 223 -7.73 -2.39 -16.66
CA GLY A 223 -6.62 -1.51 -16.95
C GLY A 223 -5.28 -2.04 -16.45
N PHE A 224 -4.26 -1.20 -16.56
CA PHE A 224 -2.88 -1.55 -16.23
C PHE A 224 -2.20 -0.46 -15.42
N THR A 225 -1.24 -0.89 -14.61
CA THR A 225 -0.25 -0.04 -13.95
C THR A 225 1.08 -0.32 -14.60
N THR A 226 1.72 0.69 -15.17
CA THR A 226 2.99 0.54 -15.88
C THR A 226 4.07 1.40 -15.26
N THR A 227 5.31 0.90 -15.22
CA THR A 227 6.48 1.63 -14.73
C THR A 227 7.71 1.16 -15.49
N ILE A 228 8.44 2.09 -16.09
CA ILE A 228 9.70 1.80 -16.79
C ILE A 228 10.85 2.25 -15.90
N LEU A 229 11.77 1.33 -15.64
CA LEU A 229 12.95 1.57 -14.81
C LEU A 229 14.15 0.80 -15.36
N LYS A 230 15.36 1.20 -14.93
CA LYS A 230 16.56 0.42 -15.13
C LYS A 230 16.63 -0.68 -14.07
N TYR A 231 16.76 -1.90 -14.51
CA TYR A 231 16.98 -3.10 -13.71
C TYR A 231 18.38 -3.65 -13.96
N GLU A 232 18.75 -4.70 -13.27
CA GLU A 232 20.10 -5.25 -13.36
C GLU A 232 20.43 -5.77 -14.77
N SER A 233 19.51 -6.50 -15.39
CA SER A 233 19.71 -7.07 -16.73
C SER A 233 19.43 -6.09 -17.87
N ALA A 234 18.47 -5.18 -17.72
CA ALA A 234 18.05 -4.27 -18.81
C ALA A 234 17.17 -3.11 -18.30
N ILE A 235 16.83 -2.20 -19.21
CA ILE A 235 15.71 -1.27 -19.01
C ILE A 235 14.43 -2.03 -19.34
N MET A 236 13.52 -2.08 -18.40
CA MET A 236 12.29 -2.88 -18.55
C MET A 236 11.06 -2.11 -18.10
N MET A 237 9.96 -2.42 -18.76
CA MET A 237 8.62 -2.02 -18.37
C MET A 237 8.01 -3.10 -17.46
N CYS A 238 7.77 -2.77 -16.20
CA CYS A 238 6.93 -3.59 -15.31
C CYS A 238 5.46 -3.21 -15.49
N THR A 239 4.63 -4.17 -15.87
CA THR A 239 3.20 -3.96 -16.11
C THR A 239 2.36 -4.91 -15.28
N ASP A 240 1.41 -4.40 -14.49
CA ASP A 240 0.46 -5.23 -13.73
C ASP A 240 -0.99 -4.86 -14.03
N VAL A 241 -1.87 -5.86 -13.99
CA VAL A 241 -3.30 -5.68 -14.23
C VAL A 241 -3.93 -4.92 -13.06
N SER A 242 -4.73 -3.92 -13.38
CA SER A 242 -5.46 -3.09 -12.43
C SER A 242 -6.94 -3.04 -12.81
N HIS A 243 -7.81 -2.78 -11.84
CA HIS A 243 -9.25 -2.65 -12.05
C HIS A 243 -9.77 -1.40 -11.37
N ARG A 244 -10.68 -0.69 -12.03
CA ARG A 244 -11.38 0.46 -11.47
C ARG A 244 -12.85 0.12 -11.30
N VAL A 245 -13.33 0.14 -10.07
CA VAL A 245 -14.75 -0.05 -9.78
C VAL A 245 -15.42 1.32 -9.76
N LEU A 246 -16.48 1.45 -10.55
CA LEU A 246 -17.34 2.63 -10.64
C LEU A 246 -18.76 2.22 -10.27
N ARG A 247 -19.54 3.15 -9.72
CA ARG A 247 -20.99 2.96 -9.57
C ARG A 247 -21.66 3.36 -10.88
N SER A 248 -22.70 2.61 -11.25
CA SER A 248 -23.48 2.90 -12.46
C SER A 248 -24.44 4.08 -12.23
N GLU A 249 -24.85 4.34 -10.99
CA GLU A 249 -25.70 5.46 -10.60
C GLU A 249 -24.91 6.76 -10.57
N THR A 250 -25.55 7.84 -11.01
CA THR A 250 -25.02 9.20 -10.87
C THR A 250 -25.10 9.67 -9.41
N VAL A 251 -24.39 10.75 -9.10
CA VAL A 251 -24.52 11.38 -7.77
C VAL A 251 -25.95 11.94 -7.59
N LEU A 252 -26.60 12.42 -8.66
CA LEU A 252 -27.99 12.89 -8.63
C LEU A 252 -28.94 11.75 -8.23
N ASP A 253 -28.81 10.56 -8.82
CA ASP A 253 -29.61 9.38 -8.45
C ASP A 253 -29.46 9.01 -6.99
N ILE A 254 -28.23 9.07 -6.47
CA ILE A 254 -27.94 8.79 -5.07
C ILE A 254 -28.59 9.85 -4.17
N MET A 255 -28.51 11.13 -4.54
CA MET A 255 -29.15 12.22 -3.80
C MET A 255 -30.68 12.06 -3.79
N ALA A 256 -31.29 11.68 -4.91
CA ALA A 256 -32.73 11.40 -4.99
C ALA A 256 -33.14 10.25 -4.05
N ASN A 257 -32.36 9.16 -4.06
CA ASN A 257 -32.60 8.03 -3.16
C ASN A 257 -32.44 8.41 -1.68
N LEU A 258 -31.44 9.22 -1.33
CA LEU A 258 -31.26 9.72 0.04
C LEU A 258 -32.44 10.61 0.47
N ARG A 259 -32.90 11.51 -0.41
CA ARG A 259 -34.05 12.39 -0.16
C ARG A 259 -35.33 11.59 0.12
N GLN A 260 -35.56 10.53 -0.64
CA GLN A 260 -36.70 9.63 -0.44
C GLN A 260 -36.62 8.90 0.92
N GLN A 261 -35.41 8.49 1.36
CA GLN A 261 -35.25 7.73 2.60
C GLN A 261 -35.33 8.59 3.86
N CYS A 262 -34.84 9.83 3.85
CA CYS A 262 -34.69 10.66 5.05
C CYS A 262 -35.67 11.85 5.13
N GLY A 263 -36.44 12.10 4.06
CA GLY A 263 -37.32 13.26 3.98
C GLY A 263 -36.60 14.58 3.75
N ILE A 264 -37.35 15.62 3.39
CA ILE A 264 -36.80 16.90 2.93
C ILE A 264 -35.99 17.63 4.04
N GLN A 265 -36.47 17.59 5.29
CA GLN A 265 -35.83 18.33 6.39
C GLN A 265 -34.43 17.83 6.77
N ARG A 266 -34.21 16.50 6.74
CA ARG A 266 -32.93 15.89 7.12
C ARG A 266 -32.01 15.62 5.95
N PHE A 267 -32.50 15.86 4.73
CA PHE A 267 -31.77 15.57 3.50
C PHE A 267 -30.42 16.30 3.41
N PRO A 268 -30.31 17.62 3.66
CA PRO A 268 -29.01 18.30 3.52
C PRO A 268 -27.93 17.73 4.44
N GLU A 269 -28.26 17.49 5.70
CA GLU A 269 -27.31 16.93 6.69
C GLU A 269 -26.83 15.52 6.30
N ILE A 270 -27.79 14.64 5.95
CA ILE A 270 -27.47 13.25 5.60
C ILE A 270 -26.73 13.17 4.28
N CYS A 271 -27.12 13.97 3.29
CA CYS A 271 -26.45 14.09 2.00
C CYS A 271 -25.00 14.57 2.14
N ALA A 272 -24.76 15.62 2.91
CA ALA A 272 -23.41 16.10 3.20
C ALA A 272 -22.56 15.00 3.89
N LYS A 273 -23.11 14.33 4.87
CA LYS A 273 -22.41 13.25 5.61
C LYS A 273 -22.04 12.06 4.71
N GLU A 274 -22.89 11.68 3.77
CA GLU A 274 -22.68 10.53 2.88
C GLU A 274 -21.78 10.85 1.67
N LEU A 275 -21.78 12.09 1.17
CA LEU A 275 -21.09 12.47 -0.07
C LEU A 275 -19.79 13.23 0.15
N ILE A 276 -19.68 14.10 1.16
CA ILE A 276 -18.47 14.90 1.37
C ILE A 276 -17.29 14.00 1.68
N GLY A 277 -16.17 14.26 0.99
CA GLY A 277 -14.95 13.47 1.08
C GLY A 277 -14.85 12.32 0.08
N LEU A 278 -15.93 11.94 -0.60
CA LEU A 278 -15.90 10.93 -1.66
C LEU A 278 -15.29 11.48 -2.94
N ILE A 279 -14.85 10.55 -3.81
CA ILE A 279 -14.25 10.88 -5.10
C ILE A 279 -15.23 10.49 -6.21
N VAL A 280 -15.55 11.46 -7.06
CA VAL A 280 -16.34 11.27 -8.27
C VAL A 280 -15.46 11.24 -9.52
N LEU A 281 -15.93 10.51 -10.53
CA LEU A 281 -15.42 10.53 -11.89
C LEU A 281 -16.44 11.25 -12.78
N THR A 282 -15.98 12.19 -13.58
CA THR A 282 -16.78 12.83 -14.63
C THR A 282 -16.46 12.18 -15.96
N LYS A 283 -17.42 11.46 -16.56
CA LYS A 283 -17.19 10.67 -17.80
C LYS A 283 -16.84 11.54 -19.02
N TYR A 284 -17.34 12.77 -19.07
CA TYR A 284 -17.08 13.67 -20.22
C TYR A 284 -15.63 14.13 -20.37
N ASN A 285 -14.85 14.13 -19.30
CA ASN A 285 -13.42 14.50 -19.34
C ASN A 285 -12.51 13.45 -18.65
N ASN A 286 -13.09 12.37 -18.14
CA ASN A 286 -12.42 11.28 -17.42
C ASN A 286 -11.53 11.74 -16.25
N LYS A 287 -11.91 12.87 -15.59
CA LYS A 287 -11.20 13.40 -14.44
C LYS A 287 -11.88 12.97 -13.14
N THR A 288 -11.08 12.88 -12.09
CA THR A 288 -11.57 12.59 -10.75
C THR A 288 -11.49 13.84 -9.88
N TYR A 289 -12.58 14.09 -9.16
CA TYR A 289 -12.72 15.21 -8.24
C TYR A 289 -13.12 14.67 -6.86
N LYS A 290 -12.62 15.32 -5.80
CA LYS A 290 -13.09 15.06 -4.44
C LYS A 290 -14.23 16.02 -4.14
N ILE A 291 -15.33 15.52 -3.63
CA ILE A 291 -16.41 16.35 -3.12
C ILE A 291 -15.93 16.94 -1.80
N ASP A 292 -15.68 18.24 -1.77
CA ASP A 292 -15.27 18.95 -0.56
C ASP A 292 -16.47 19.60 0.14
N ASP A 293 -17.51 20.00 -0.62
CA ASP A 293 -18.76 20.55 -0.11
C ASP A 293 -19.89 20.46 -1.15
N ILE A 294 -21.10 20.89 -0.78
CA ILE A 294 -22.30 20.95 -1.63
C ILE A 294 -22.82 22.40 -1.61
N ALA A 295 -22.94 23.00 -2.80
CA ALA A 295 -23.49 24.34 -2.97
C ALA A 295 -25.03 24.26 -3.09
N TRP A 296 -25.71 24.37 -1.96
CA TRP A 296 -27.18 24.25 -1.87
C TRP A 296 -27.92 25.39 -2.55
N ASP A 297 -27.29 26.51 -2.71
CA ASP A 297 -27.80 27.77 -3.30
C ASP A 297 -27.44 27.94 -4.79
N HIS A 298 -26.68 27.00 -5.38
CA HIS A 298 -26.27 27.05 -6.77
C HIS A 298 -26.86 25.92 -7.58
N THR A 299 -27.30 26.21 -8.80
CA THR A 299 -27.88 25.27 -9.76
C THR A 299 -27.17 25.33 -11.11
N PRO A 300 -27.39 24.40 -12.04
CA PRO A 300 -26.85 24.46 -13.40
C PRO A 300 -27.25 25.70 -14.21
N ASN A 301 -28.30 26.39 -13.80
CA ASN A 301 -28.77 27.64 -14.43
C ASN A 301 -27.94 28.85 -14.01
N ASN A 302 -27.23 28.79 -12.87
CA ASN A 302 -26.36 29.89 -12.44
C ASN A 302 -25.20 30.08 -13.43
N THR A 303 -24.72 31.34 -13.52
CA THR A 303 -23.62 31.70 -14.42
C THR A 303 -22.28 31.81 -13.70
N PHE A 304 -21.21 31.58 -14.44
CA PHE A 304 -19.83 31.84 -14.02
C PHE A 304 -19.04 32.54 -15.11
N LYS A 305 -18.00 33.27 -14.76
CA LYS A 305 -17.15 34.01 -15.71
C LYS A 305 -16.21 33.06 -16.44
N ARG A 306 -16.24 33.08 -17.78
CA ARG A 306 -15.29 32.44 -18.68
C ARG A 306 -14.59 33.51 -19.51
N GLY A 307 -13.43 33.97 -19.06
CA GLY A 307 -12.82 35.17 -19.60
C GLY A 307 -13.71 36.39 -19.28
N ASP A 308 -14.10 37.13 -20.29
CA ASP A 308 -14.93 38.33 -20.15
C ASP A 308 -16.45 38.07 -20.31
N THR A 309 -16.87 36.84 -20.54
CA THR A 309 -18.27 36.48 -20.77
C THR A 309 -18.84 35.64 -19.63
N ASP A 310 -20.09 35.94 -19.23
CA ASP A 310 -20.86 35.12 -18.28
C ASP A 310 -21.58 34.00 -19.03
N ILE A 311 -21.35 32.74 -18.60
CA ILE A 311 -21.98 31.56 -19.18
C ILE A 311 -22.60 30.70 -18.08
N SER A 312 -23.81 30.15 -18.28
CA SER A 312 -24.42 29.22 -17.37
C SER A 312 -23.73 27.85 -17.47
N PHE A 313 -23.74 27.10 -16.36
CA PHE A 313 -23.17 25.71 -16.39
C PHE A 313 -23.87 24.85 -17.44
N ARG A 314 -25.18 24.98 -17.62
CA ARG A 314 -25.94 24.28 -18.66
C ARG A 314 -25.43 24.58 -20.07
N ASN A 315 -25.24 25.86 -20.41
CA ASN A 315 -24.72 26.25 -21.71
C ASN A 315 -23.23 25.87 -21.87
N TYR A 316 -22.45 25.94 -20.81
CA TYR A 316 -21.05 25.50 -20.84
C TYR A 316 -20.91 24.02 -21.21
N TYR A 317 -21.68 23.11 -20.54
CA TYR A 317 -21.63 21.69 -20.82
C TYR A 317 -22.15 21.36 -22.24
N LYS A 318 -23.18 22.05 -22.70
CA LYS A 318 -23.71 21.90 -24.06
C LYS A 318 -22.69 22.33 -25.11
N THR A 319 -22.09 23.51 -24.95
CA THR A 319 -21.13 24.06 -25.93
C THR A 319 -19.79 23.35 -25.93
N GLN A 320 -19.27 23.00 -24.75
CA GLN A 320 -17.92 22.44 -24.60
C GLN A 320 -17.85 20.93 -24.76
N TYR A 321 -18.90 20.20 -24.42
CA TYR A 321 -18.94 18.74 -24.38
C TYR A 321 -20.12 18.11 -25.13
N GLY A 322 -21.04 18.92 -25.68
CA GLY A 322 -22.22 18.39 -26.36
C GLY A 322 -23.24 17.72 -25.43
N LEU A 323 -23.18 18.01 -24.12
CA LEU A 323 -24.01 17.37 -23.11
C LEU A 323 -25.15 18.26 -22.67
N ASP A 324 -26.37 17.74 -22.74
CA ASP A 324 -27.55 18.40 -22.18
C ASP A 324 -27.76 17.98 -20.74
N ILE A 325 -28.03 18.94 -19.87
CA ILE A 325 -28.36 18.69 -18.47
C ILE A 325 -29.89 18.60 -18.34
N SER A 326 -30.39 17.47 -17.84
CA SER A 326 -31.82 17.20 -17.77
C SER A 326 -32.48 17.93 -16.59
N ASP A 327 -31.87 17.92 -15.39
CA ASP A 327 -32.37 18.65 -14.22
C ASP A 327 -31.62 19.97 -14.02
N GLY A 328 -32.27 21.08 -14.39
CA GLY A 328 -31.71 22.43 -14.18
C GLY A 328 -31.78 22.94 -12.74
N ASN A 329 -32.49 22.25 -11.84
CA ASN A 329 -32.71 22.67 -10.44
C ASN A 329 -31.86 21.86 -9.42
N GLN A 330 -31.03 20.91 -9.90
CA GLN A 330 -30.14 20.17 -9.04
C GLN A 330 -29.08 21.09 -8.42
N VAL A 331 -28.64 20.79 -7.19
CA VAL A 331 -27.56 21.54 -6.51
C VAL A 331 -26.21 21.20 -7.14
N LEU A 332 -25.18 22.02 -6.91
CA LEU A 332 -23.84 21.77 -7.43
C LEU A 332 -22.90 21.19 -6.36
N LEU A 333 -21.93 20.38 -6.76
CA LEU A 333 -20.88 19.86 -5.88
C LEU A 333 -19.65 20.76 -5.98
N ILE A 334 -19.02 21.04 -4.84
CA ILE A 334 -17.80 21.84 -4.74
C ILE A 334 -16.59 20.95 -4.63
N SER A 335 -15.57 21.21 -5.47
CA SER A 335 -14.25 20.57 -5.37
C SER A 335 -13.15 21.62 -5.39
N HIS A 336 -12.36 21.69 -4.31
CA HIS A 336 -11.23 22.60 -4.23
C HIS A 336 -10.02 22.05 -5.00
N VAL A 337 -9.55 22.81 -5.99
CA VAL A 337 -8.36 22.46 -6.77
C VAL A 337 -7.11 22.83 -5.97
N LYS A 338 -6.36 21.82 -5.52
CA LYS A 338 -5.12 21.98 -4.72
C LYS A 338 -3.90 22.45 -5.51
N LYS A 339 -4.02 22.99 -6.71
CA LYS A 339 -2.86 23.44 -7.49
C LYS A 339 -2.71 24.95 -7.36
N MET A 340 -1.58 25.39 -6.83
CA MET A 340 -1.08 26.74 -7.10
C MET A 340 -0.92 26.90 -8.62
N GLY A 341 -1.34 28.04 -9.16
CA GLY A 341 -1.12 28.36 -10.56
C GLY A 341 0.37 28.26 -10.94
N PRO A 342 0.72 28.07 -12.23
CA PRO A 342 2.10 27.94 -12.68
C PRO A 342 3.02 29.12 -12.31
N SER A 343 2.45 30.27 -12.05
CA SER A 343 3.14 31.54 -11.72
C SER A 343 3.06 31.97 -10.24
N GLY A 344 2.66 31.05 -9.32
CA GLY A 344 2.53 31.45 -7.90
C GLY A 344 1.32 32.32 -7.59
N GLY A 345 0.40 32.50 -8.53
CA GLY A 345 -0.85 33.22 -8.34
C GLY A 345 -1.82 32.48 -7.40
N PRO A 346 -2.88 33.17 -6.94
CA PRO A 346 -3.89 32.56 -6.09
C PRO A 346 -4.45 31.28 -6.75
N PRO A 347 -4.79 30.24 -5.96
CA PRO A 347 -5.36 29.02 -6.51
C PRO A 347 -6.62 29.36 -7.31
N PRO A 348 -6.85 28.69 -8.46
CA PRO A 348 -8.08 28.86 -9.20
C PRO A 348 -9.27 28.56 -8.26
N GLY A 349 -10.35 29.30 -8.42
CA GLY A 349 -11.58 29.11 -7.63
C GLY A 349 -12.05 27.63 -7.60
N PRO A 350 -12.92 27.27 -6.69
CA PRO A 350 -13.40 25.90 -6.58
C PRO A 350 -14.10 25.47 -7.88
N ALA A 351 -13.85 24.22 -8.29
CA ALA A 351 -14.58 23.64 -9.42
C ALA A 351 -15.98 23.24 -8.95
N MET A 352 -17.00 23.76 -9.61
CA MET A 352 -18.39 23.35 -9.40
C MET A 352 -18.76 22.24 -10.40
N LEU A 353 -19.32 21.14 -9.90
CA LEU A 353 -19.65 19.96 -10.70
C LEU A 353 -21.15 19.70 -10.64
N VAL A 354 -21.70 19.25 -11.76
CA VAL A 354 -23.11 18.90 -11.88
C VAL A 354 -23.28 17.43 -11.46
N PRO A 355 -24.09 17.10 -10.43
CA PRO A 355 -24.26 15.73 -9.90
C PRO A 355 -24.69 14.69 -10.93
N GLU A 356 -25.55 15.06 -11.88
CA GLU A 356 -26.00 14.23 -12.98
C GLU A 356 -24.85 13.72 -13.87
N LEU A 357 -23.75 14.46 -13.96
CA LEU A 357 -22.57 14.13 -14.76
C LEU A 357 -21.48 13.45 -13.93
N CYS A 358 -21.70 13.23 -12.64
CA CYS A 358 -20.74 12.68 -11.69
C CYS A 358 -21.08 11.26 -11.27
N TYR A 359 -20.08 10.36 -11.29
CA TYR A 359 -20.21 8.97 -10.89
C TYR A 359 -19.28 8.70 -9.69
N LEU A 360 -19.82 8.13 -8.61
CA LEU A 360 -19.00 7.77 -7.46
C LEU A 360 -18.01 6.65 -7.82
N THR A 361 -16.78 6.78 -7.36
CA THR A 361 -15.74 5.79 -7.56
C THR A 361 -15.55 4.93 -6.32
N GLY A 362 -15.30 3.64 -6.51
CA GLY A 362 -15.07 2.67 -5.45
C GLY A 362 -16.35 2.19 -4.76
N LEU A 363 -16.17 1.51 -3.65
CA LEU A 363 -17.24 0.88 -2.88
C LEU A 363 -17.53 1.68 -1.61
N SER A 364 -18.79 1.76 -1.20
CA SER A 364 -19.17 2.22 0.13
C SER A 364 -18.81 1.18 1.20
N ASP A 365 -18.77 1.61 2.46
CA ASP A 365 -18.49 0.70 3.56
C ASP A 365 -19.60 -0.36 3.72
N LYS A 366 -20.87 -0.01 3.42
CA LYS A 366 -21.98 -0.95 3.35
C LYS A 366 -21.73 -2.02 2.29
N MET A 367 -21.32 -1.63 1.07
CA MET A 367 -20.99 -2.57 -0.02
C MET A 367 -19.79 -3.46 0.32
N ARG A 368 -18.79 -2.93 1.00
CA ARG A 368 -17.62 -3.72 1.45
C ARG A 368 -17.98 -4.73 2.53
N ALA A 369 -18.95 -4.41 3.38
CA ALA A 369 -19.47 -5.32 4.39
C ALA A 369 -20.35 -6.43 3.80
N ASP A 370 -20.91 -6.22 2.60
CA ASP A 370 -21.74 -7.22 1.93
C ASP A 370 -20.87 -8.29 1.24
N TYR A 371 -21.01 -9.52 1.76
CA TYR A 371 -20.27 -10.67 1.24
C TYR A 371 -20.64 -11.01 -0.21
N ARG A 372 -21.90 -10.81 -0.65
CA ARG A 372 -22.33 -11.15 -2.01
C ARG A 372 -21.67 -10.23 -3.03
N ILE A 373 -21.73 -8.91 -2.78
CA ILE A 373 -21.05 -7.91 -3.61
C ILE A 373 -19.55 -8.21 -3.70
N MET A 374 -18.90 -8.46 -2.56
CA MET A 374 -17.47 -8.73 -2.52
C MET A 374 -17.08 -10.05 -3.18
N LYS A 375 -17.93 -11.07 -3.12
CA LYS A 375 -17.73 -12.34 -3.80
C LYS A 375 -17.79 -12.15 -5.32
N ASP A 376 -18.84 -11.48 -5.82
CA ASP A 376 -19.02 -11.28 -7.26
C ASP A 376 -17.92 -10.38 -7.85
N LEU A 377 -17.55 -9.31 -7.15
CA LEU A 377 -16.38 -8.50 -7.54
C LEU A 377 -15.08 -9.31 -7.58
N SER A 378 -14.89 -10.24 -6.65
CA SER A 378 -13.67 -11.03 -6.58
C SER A 378 -13.50 -11.97 -7.77
N THR A 379 -14.59 -12.48 -8.37
CA THR A 379 -14.54 -13.30 -9.59
C THR A 379 -13.91 -12.56 -10.77
N HIS A 380 -14.12 -11.25 -10.86
CA HIS A 380 -13.60 -10.41 -11.95
C HIS A 380 -12.24 -9.76 -11.64
N THR A 381 -11.95 -9.51 -10.37
CA THR A 381 -10.77 -8.74 -9.96
C THR A 381 -9.62 -9.59 -9.42
N ARG A 382 -9.90 -10.83 -8.98
CA ARG A 382 -8.88 -11.78 -8.52
C ARG A 382 -8.51 -12.74 -9.63
N LEU A 383 -7.59 -12.29 -10.46
CA LEU A 383 -7.11 -13.10 -11.56
C LEU A 383 -6.19 -14.22 -11.05
N THR A 384 -6.43 -15.44 -11.53
CA THR A 384 -5.50 -16.56 -11.41
C THR A 384 -4.22 -16.26 -12.21
N PRO A 385 -3.09 -16.95 -11.94
CA PRO A 385 -1.84 -16.72 -12.65
C PRO A 385 -1.98 -16.78 -14.18
N ASP A 386 -2.66 -17.82 -14.70
CA ASP A 386 -2.94 -18.03 -16.12
C ASP A 386 -3.70 -16.85 -16.75
N LYS A 387 -4.80 -16.42 -16.14
CA LYS A 387 -5.61 -15.29 -16.63
C LYS A 387 -4.87 -13.96 -16.53
N ARG A 388 -4.00 -13.80 -15.52
CA ARG A 388 -3.18 -12.59 -15.39
C ARG A 388 -2.14 -12.53 -16.49
N GLU A 389 -1.43 -13.63 -16.73
CA GLU A 389 -0.44 -13.74 -17.79
C GLU A 389 -1.08 -13.54 -19.17
N GLU A 390 -2.22 -14.17 -19.43
CA GLU A 390 -2.98 -13.96 -20.66
C GLU A 390 -3.32 -12.49 -20.90
N ARG A 391 -3.79 -11.77 -19.88
CA ARG A 391 -4.10 -10.34 -20.02
C ARG A 391 -2.87 -9.47 -20.26
N LEU A 392 -1.74 -9.81 -19.66
CA LEU A 392 -0.48 -9.10 -19.89
C LEU A 392 0.02 -9.33 -21.32
N ASN A 393 -0.02 -10.55 -21.82
CA ASN A 393 0.34 -10.88 -23.20
C ASN A 393 -0.58 -10.19 -24.21
N ARG A 394 -1.90 -10.22 -23.98
CA ARG A 394 -2.85 -9.47 -24.82
C ARG A 394 -2.57 -7.97 -24.86
N PHE A 395 -2.16 -7.38 -23.74
CA PHE A 395 -1.82 -5.97 -23.68
C PHE A 395 -0.61 -5.63 -24.56
N VAL A 396 0.47 -6.41 -24.48
CA VAL A 396 1.65 -6.19 -25.33
C VAL A 396 1.34 -6.48 -26.79
N THR A 397 0.63 -7.56 -27.09
CA THR A 397 0.18 -7.85 -28.45
C THR A 397 -0.70 -6.72 -29.02
N HIS A 398 -1.53 -6.07 -28.20
CA HIS A 398 -2.33 -4.92 -28.64
C HIS A 398 -1.43 -3.72 -29.01
N ILE A 399 -0.41 -3.42 -28.22
CA ILE A 399 0.58 -2.37 -28.55
C ILE A 399 1.29 -2.70 -29.88
N GLN A 400 1.66 -3.97 -30.09
CA GLN A 400 2.39 -4.41 -31.27
C GLN A 400 1.56 -4.41 -32.56
N LYS A 401 0.24 -4.66 -32.44
CA LYS A 401 -0.66 -4.71 -33.61
C LYS A 401 -1.25 -3.34 -33.98
N ASP A 402 -1.19 -2.37 -33.09
CA ASP A 402 -1.70 -1.02 -33.35
C ASP A 402 -0.67 -0.23 -34.17
N SER A 403 -1.06 0.15 -35.40
CA SER A 403 -0.19 0.84 -36.36
C SER A 403 0.32 2.18 -35.85
N ASP A 404 -0.52 2.92 -35.15
CA ASP A 404 -0.18 4.26 -34.65
C ASP A 404 0.77 4.18 -33.47
N ALA A 405 0.56 3.16 -32.59
CA ALA A 405 1.46 2.87 -31.48
C ALA A 405 2.84 2.41 -31.98
N GLN A 406 2.89 1.56 -33.02
CA GLN A 406 4.14 1.15 -33.64
C GLN A 406 4.84 2.32 -34.34
N ALA A 407 4.10 3.13 -35.09
CA ALA A 407 4.67 4.32 -35.75
C ALA A 407 5.27 5.30 -34.71
N GLU A 408 4.64 5.47 -33.51
CA GLU A 408 5.21 6.29 -32.44
C GLU A 408 6.50 5.68 -31.89
N LEU A 409 6.55 4.35 -31.66
CA LEU A 409 7.77 3.66 -31.22
C LEU A 409 8.91 3.77 -32.26
N ASP A 410 8.61 3.53 -33.52
CA ASP A 410 9.59 3.57 -34.60
C ASP A 410 10.21 4.95 -34.80
N LYS A 411 9.43 6.03 -34.68
CA LYS A 411 9.94 7.41 -34.66
C LYS A 411 11.06 7.60 -33.65
N TRP A 412 10.96 6.92 -32.50
CA TRP A 412 11.94 7.01 -31.41
C TRP A 412 12.99 5.91 -31.48
N GLY A 413 12.91 4.98 -32.41
CA GLY A 413 13.82 3.84 -32.53
C GLY A 413 13.74 2.88 -31.34
N LEU A 414 12.57 2.70 -30.80
CA LEU A 414 12.28 1.86 -29.64
C LEU A 414 11.37 0.69 -30.04
N SER A 415 11.49 -0.43 -29.33
CA SER A 415 10.57 -1.57 -29.41
C SER A 415 10.47 -2.26 -28.04
N PHE A 416 9.51 -3.16 -27.88
CA PHE A 416 9.32 -3.97 -26.70
C PHE A 416 9.44 -5.45 -27.03
N ASP A 417 9.96 -6.24 -26.07
CA ASP A 417 9.90 -7.70 -26.17
C ASP A 417 8.44 -8.17 -26.31
N GLU A 418 8.24 -9.21 -27.10
CA GLU A 418 6.92 -9.79 -27.36
C GLU A 418 6.42 -10.65 -26.20
N GLN A 419 7.32 -11.15 -25.37
CA GLN A 419 7.05 -12.11 -24.32
C GLN A 419 7.42 -11.55 -22.95
N LEU A 420 6.81 -12.15 -21.93
CA LEU A 420 7.18 -11.92 -20.54
C LEU A 420 8.63 -12.31 -20.30
N LEU A 421 9.30 -11.61 -19.41
CA LEU A 421 10.69 -11.89 -19.08
C LEU A 421 10.82 -13.29 -18.44
N HIS A 422 11.69 -14.12 -19.01
CA HIS A 422 12.12 -15.38 -18.41
C HIS A 422 13.30 -15.12 -17.47
N LEU A 423 13.23 -15.68 -16.26
CA LEU A 423 14.28 -15.56 -15.26
C LEU A 423 14.38 -16.81 -14.38
N THR A 424 15.52 -16.98 -13.73
CA THR A 424 15.74 -18.07 -12.77
C THR A 424 15.65 -17.53 -11.35
N GLY A 425 14.72 -18.09 -10.57
CA GLY A 425 14.65 -17.87 -9.12
C GLY A 425 15.21 -19.07 -8.36
N ARG A 426 15.14 -19.00 -7.03
CA ARG A 426 15.54 -20.10 -6.14
C ARG A 426 14.47 -20.35 -5.09
N VAL A 427 14.16 -21.61 -4.81
CA VAL A 427 13.21 -21.98 -3.76
C VAL A 427 14.00 -22.39 -2.52
N LEU A 428 13.87 -21.63 -1.44
CA LEU A 428 14.47 -21.94 -0.15
C LEU A 428 13.83 -23.21 0.42
N ARG A 429 14.62 -24.01 1.12
CA ARG A 429 14.12 -25.19 1.83
C ARG A 429 13.10 -24.75 2.90
N GLY A 430 12.04 -25.54 3.09
CA GLY A 430 11.09 -25.38 4.20
C GLY A 430 11.78 -25.42 5.56
N GLU A 431 11.18 -24.78 6.56
CA GLU A 431 11.72 -24.72 7.91
C GLU A 431 11.04 -25.75 8.81
N THR A 432 11.80 -26.29 9.76
CA THR A 432 11.25 -27.12 10.82
C THR A 432 10.55 -26.25 11.85
N ILE A 433 9.31 -26.59 12.20
CA ILE A 433 8.52 -25.91 13.24
C ILE A 433 8.72 -26.66 14.57
N PHE A 434 9.07 -25.92 15.61
CA PHE A 434 9.19 -26.43 16.98
C PHE A 434 7.95 -26.04 17.78
N GLN A 435 7.27 -27.03 18.37
CA GLN A 435 6.05 -26.81 19.17
C GLN A 435 6.03 -27.74 20.37
N GLY A 436 6.00 -27.17 21.59
CA GLY A 436 6.14 -27.94 22.81
C GLY A 436 7.45 -28.72 22.85
N SER A 437 7.38 -30.03 23.02
CA SER A 437 8.51 -30.93 23.00
C SER A 437 8.77 -31.60 21.66
N LYS A 438 8.02 -31.25 20.62
CA LYS A 438 8.08 -31.87 19.30
C LYS A 438 8.49 -30.87 18.22
N SER A 439 9.04 -31.42 17.13
CA SER A 439 9.31 -30.70 15.90
C SER A 439 8.69 -31.44 14.71
N TYR A 440 8.31 -30.69 13.68
CA TYR A 440 7.72 -31.26 12.47
C TYR A 440 8.02 -30.40 11.25
N GLU A 441 7.96 -31.00 10.08
CA GLU A 441 8.02 -30.35 8.79
C GLU A 441 6.59 -30.19 8.25
N TYR A 442 6.37 -29.23 7.41
CA TYR A 442 5.10 -28.97 6.72
C TYR A 442 5.25 -29.17 5.22
N ASN A 443 4.15 -29.27 4.48
CA ASN A 443 4.19 -29.32 3.02
C ASN A 443 4.70 -27.98 2.43
N PRO A 444 5.90 -27.94 1.81
CA PRO A 444 6.49 -26.70 1.30
C PRO A 444 5.64 -26.00 0.22
N MET A 445 4.83 -26.76 -0.54
CA MET A 445 4.00 -26.19 -1.60
C MET A 445 2.80 -25.40 -1.09
N THR A 446 2.29 -25.75 0.08
CA THR A 446 1.15 -25.05 0.71
C THR A 446 1.59 -24.13 1.84
N ALA A 447 2.72 -24.42 2.43
CA ALA A 447 3.28 -23.73 3.60
C ALA A 447 2.24 -23.55 4.73
N ASP A 448 1.50 -24.62 5.02
CA ASP A 448 0.43 -24.75 6.00
C ASP A 448 0.70 -25.93 6.94
N TRP A 449 0.79 -25.69 8.22
CA TRP A 449 0.98 -26.70 9.27
C TRP A 449 -0.22 -26.80 10.22
N SER A 450 -1.39 -26.42 9.79
CA SER A 450 -2.61 -26.47 10.58
C SER A 450 -3.01 -27.88 11.01
N ARG A 451 -2.57 -28.91 10.26
CA ARG A 451 -2.82 -30.34 10.56
C ARG A 451 -1.84 -30.85 11.59
N GLU A 452 -0.57 -30.59 11.37
CA GLU A 452 0.57 -31.04 12.16
C GLU A 452 0.51 -30.46 13.59
N MET A 453 0.02 -29.21 13.70
CA MET A 453 -0.13 -28.52 14.96
C MET A 453 -1.24 -29.10 15.86
N ARG A 454 -2.26 -29.74 15.27
CA ARG A 454 -3.38 -30.30 16.04
C ARG A 454 -2.93 -31.43 16.97
N GLY A 455 -3.38 -31.37 18.22
CA GLY A 455 -3.03 -32.39 19.20
C GLY A 455 -1.65 -32.28 19.80
N LEU A 456 -0.90 -31.20 19.49
CA LEU A 456 0.39 -30.92 20.12
C LEU A 456 0.28 -29.75 21.07
N ALA A 457 0.90 -29.90 22.27
CA ALA A 457 0.96 -28.80 23.23
C ALA A 457 1.76 -27.62 22.68
N LEU A 458 1.35 -26.40 23.03
CA LEU A 458 2.08 -25.17 22.71
C LEU A 458 3.41 -25.13 23.47
N MET A 459 4.35 -24.30 23.04
CA MET A 459 5.65 -24.12 23.72
C MET A 459 5.47 -23.60 25.14
N GLN A 460 4.65 -22.58 25.30
CA GLN A 460 4.27 -22.02 26.60
C GLN A 460 2.85 -21.46 26.56
N SER A 461 2.07 -21.80 27.57
CA SER A 461 0.67 -21.35 27.67
C SER A 461 0.35 -20.95 29.09
N PRO A 462 0.09 -19.66 29.36
CA PRO A 462 -0.43 -19.20 30.66
C PRO A 462 -1.82 -19.78 30.91
N PRO A 463 -2.14 -20.20 32.17
CA PRO A 463 -3.48 -20.66 32.51
C PRO A 463 -4.48 -19.49 32.50
N LEU A 464 -5.65 -19.72 31.91
CA LEU A 464 -6.76 -18.77 31.89
C LEU A 464 -7.81 -19.17 32.94
N ASN A 465 -7.68 -18.62 34.14
CA ASN A 465 -8.51 -18.95 35.29
C ASN A 465 -9.67 -17.97 35.45
N ASN A 466 -9.42 -16.68 35.23
CA ASN A 466 -10.40 -15.62 35.45
C ASN A 466 -10.60 -14.75 34.21
N TRP A 467 -11.72 -14.97 33.53
CA TRP A 467 -12.04 -14.27 32.31
C TRP A 467 -13.55 -14.10 32.09
N LEU A 468 -13.91 -13.10 31.27
CA LEU A 468 -15.28 -12.71 31.02
C LEU A 468 -15.65 -12.96 29.56
N MET A 469 -16.89 -13.39 29.35
CA MET A 469 -17.48 -13.49 28.02
C MET A 469 -18.74 -12.62 27.92
N PHE A 470 -18.70 -11.62 27.06
CA PHE A 470 -19.82 -10.73 26.78
C PHE A 470 -20.54 -11.16 25.52
N HIS A 471 -21.88 -11.26 25.57
CA HIS A 471 -22.71 -11.53 24.41
C HIS A 471 -24.07 -10.82 24.52
N THR A 472 -24.73 -10.63 23.36
CA THR A 472 -26.11 -10.17 23.36
C THR A 472 -27.06 -11.37 23.53
N ARG A 473 -28.28 -11.15 23.99
CA ARG A 473 -29.31 -12.20 24.15
C ARG A 473 -29.48 -13.04 22.88
N ARG A 474 -29.43 -12.41 21.69
CA ARG A 474 -29.54 -13.10 20.40
C ARG A 474 -28.38 -14.05 20.11
N ASN A 475 -27.21 -13.80 20.69
CA ASN A 475 -25.99 -14.58 20.43
C ASN A 475 -25.62 -15.54 21.58
N HIS A 476 -26.56 -15.83 22.45
CA HIS A 476 -26.37 -16.75 23.57
C HIS A 476 -25.88 -18.13 23.10
N ASN A 477 -26.53 -18.71 22.10
CA ASN A 477 -26.21 -20.05 21.58
C ASN A 477 -24.82 -20.11 20.95
N GLU A 478 -24.42 -19.10 20.18
CA GLU A 478 -23.09 -19.00 19.58
C GLU A 478 -22.02 -18.83 20.68
N ALA A 479 -22.26 -18.01 21.70
CA ALA A 479 -21.35 -17.84 22.82
C ALA A 479 -21.19 -19.14 23.63
N GLN A 480 -22.26 -19.83 23.94
CA GLN A 480 -22.23 -21.11 24.63
C GLN A 480 -21.51 -22.20 23.83
N SER A 481 -21.79 -22.29 22.54
CA SER A 481 -21.13 -23.22 21.61
C SER A 481 -19.61 -22.93 21.53
N LEU A 482 -19.21 -21.66 21.56
CA LEU A 482 -17.81 -21.26 21.57
C LEU A 482 -17.13 -21.74 22.89
N VAL A 483 -17.74 -21.53 24.06
CA VAL A 483 -17.17 -21.96 25.35
C VAL A 483 -16.96 -23.47 25.37
N GLN A 484 -18.00 -24.23 24.97
CA GLN A 484 -17.91 -25.70 24.90
C GLN A 484 -16.80 -26.18 23.96
N THR A 485 -16.70 -25.51 22.80
CA THR A 485 -15.68 -25.89 21.79
C THR A 485 -14.28 -25.47 22.24
N LEU A 486 -14.12 -24.32 22.89
CA LEU A 486 -12.84 -23.90 23.50
C LEU A 486 -12.37 -24.92 24.52
N SER A 487 -13.25 -25.45 25.39
CA SER A 487 -12.90 -26.50 26.34
C SER A 487 -12.39 -27.78 25.67
N ARG A 488 -12.95 -28.15 24.51
CA ARG A 488 -12.53 -29.33 23.73
C ARG A 488 -11.17 -29.14 23.07
N VAL A 489 -10.91 -27.96 22.48
CA VAL A 489 -9.66 -27.70 21.73
C VAL A 489 -8.50 -27.34 22.64
N SER A 490 -8.77 -26.85 23.86
CA SER A 490 -7.73 -26.39 24.80
C SER A 490 -6.89 -27.57 25.36
N GLY A 491 -7.49 -28.69 25.70
CA GLY A 491 -6.79 -29.81 26.27
C GLY A 491 -5.61 -30.32 25.39
N PRO A 492 -5.86 -30.70 24.13
CA PRO A 492 -4.79 -31.12 23.21
C PRO A 492 -3.70 -30.06 22.96
N LEU A 493 -4.03 -28.77 23.06
CA LEU A 493 -3.07 -27.68 22.93
C LEU A 493 -2.29 -27.36 24.20
N GLY A 494 -2.54 -28.09 25.31
CA GLY A 494 -1.93 -27.82 26.59
C GLY A 494 -2.42 -26.53 27.26
N LEU A 495 -3.57 -25.98 26.82
CA LEU A 495 -4.18 -24.79 27.36
C LEU A 495 -5.08 -25.14 28.55
N ARG A 496 -4.86 -24.52 29.71
CA ARG A 496 -5.74 -24.65 30.86
C ARG A 496 -6.73 -23.46 30.86
N ILE A 497 -7.96 -23.71 30.42
CA ILE A 497 -9.01 -22.68 30.31
C ILE A 497 -10.16 -23.05 31.27
N GLN A 498 -10.40 -22.25 32.30
CA GLN A 498 -11.55 -22.36 33.17
C GLN A 498 -12.81 -21.82 32.48
N ARG A 499 -13.99 -22.10 33.06
CA ARG A 499 -15.25 -21.51 32.57
C ARG A 499 -15.24 -20.00 32.77
N PRO A 500 -15.73 -19.20 31.80
CA PRO A 500 -15.85 -17.75 31.96
C PRO A 500 -17.04 -17.39 32.85
N VAL A 501 -16.98 -16.21 33.45
CA VAL A 501 -18.18 -15.50 33.87
C VAL A 501 -18.82 -14.91 32.62
N VAL A 502 -20.07 -15.23 32.39
CA VAL A 502 -20.85 -14.82 31.23
C VAL A 502 -21.68 -13.59 31.57
N VAL A 503 -21.57 -12.55 30.77
CA VAL A 503 -22.25 -11.27 30.94
C VAL A 503 -23.08 -10.97 29.68
N GLU A 504 -24.41 -10.83 29.87
CA GLU A 504 -25.33 -10.43 28.85
C GLU A 504 -25.42 -8.90 28.74
N TYR A 505 -25.51 -8.34 27.54
CA TYR A 505 -25.71 -6.91 27.30
C TYR A 505 -26.70 -6.68 26.16
N ASP A 506 -27.39 -5.54 26.16
CA ASP A 506 -28.26 -5.14 25.06
C ASP A 506 -27.42 -4.70 23.84
N ASP A 507 -27.92 -4.94 22.63
CA ASP A 507 -27.19 -4.72 21.38
C ASP A 507 -26.97 -3.22 21.06
N HIS A 508 -26.69 -2.40 22.09
CA HIS A 508 -26.33 -1.00 22.00
C HIS A 508 -24.92 -0.76 22.51
N GLN A 509 -24.23 0.22 21.91
CA GLN A 509 -22.85 0.54 22.26
C GLN A 509 -22.70 0.97 23.74
N GLU A 510 -23.60 1.78 24.22
CA GLU A 510 -23.60 2.26 25.62
C GLU A 510 -23.85 1.16 26.63
N SER A 511 -24.75 0.21 26.34
CA SER A 511 -25.01 -0.96 27.21
C SER A 511 -23.76 -1.82 27.32
N LEU A 512 -23.07 -2.07 26.19
CA LEU A 512 -21.81 -2.81 26.15
C LEU A 512 -20.72 -2.11 26.97
N LEU A 513 -20.55 -0.80 26.84
CA LEU A 513 -19.55 -0.05 27.62
C LEU A 513 -19.84 -0.06 29.11
N ARG A 514 -21.10 0.14 29.52
CA ARG A 514 -21.52 0.05 30.93
C ARG A 514 -21.26 -1.35 31.52
N ALA A 515 -21.58 -2.40 30.73
CA ALA A 515 -21.33 -3.78 31.15
C ALA A 515 -19.82 -4.04 31.31
N LEU A 516 -18.97 -3.53 30.41
CA LEU A 516 -17.52 -3.62 30.54
C LEU A 516 -17.01 -2.87 31.74
N GLN A 517 -17.44 -1.63 31.97
CA GLN A 517 -17.03 -0.80 33.12
C GLN A 517 -17.39 -1.43 34.47
N HIS A 518 -18.56 -2.10 34.54
CA HIS A 518 -19.02 -2.72 35.79
C HIS A 518 -18.30 -4.05 36.11
N ASN A 519 -17.92 -4.83 35.10
CA ASN A 519 -17.42 -6.20 35.30
C ASN A 519 -15.90 -6.35 35.13
N VAL A 520 -15.23 -5.45 34.45
CA VAL A 520 -13.80 -5.59 34.17
C VAL A 520 -12.97 -4.90 35.24
N GLY A 521 -12.18 -5.68 35.96
CA GLY A 521 -11.26 -5.23 37.02
C GLY A 521 -9.85 -5.78 36.79
N PRO A 522 -8.88 -5.38 37.65
CA PRO A 522 -7.46 -5.75 37.52
C PRO A 522 -7.20 -7.27 37.55
N GLN A 523 -8.08 -8.04 38.21
CA GLN A 523 -7.99 -9.49 38.35
C GLN A 523 -8.39 -10.24 37.06
N ILE A 524 -9.01 -9.59 36.08
CA ILE A 524 -9.48 -10.22 34.83
C ILE A 524 -8.30 -10.41 33.84
N GLN A 525 -8.04 -11.67 33.50
CA GLN A 525 -6.96 -12.04 32.60
C GLN A 525 -7.31 -11.84 31.13
N MET A 526 -8.61 -11.98 30.76
CA MET A 526 -9.08 -11.90 29.38
C MET A 526 -10.55 -11.49 29.31
N VAL A 527 -10.86 -10.67 28.34
CA VAL A 527 -12.25 -10.31 27.98
C VAL A 527 -12.54 -10.81 26.57
N VAL A 528 -13.56 -11.66 26.40
CA VAL A 528 -14.06 -12.11 25.10
C VAL A 528 -15.40 -11.43 24.84
N VAL A 529 -15.55 -10.77 23.68
CA VAL A 529 -16.79 -10.10 23.30
C VAL A 529 -17.33 -10.71 21.99
N VAL A 530 -18.50 -11.31 22.06
CA VAL A 530 -19.25 -11.79 20.88
C VAL A 530 -20.09 -10.64 20.35
N LEU A 531 -19.66 -10.08 19.22
CA LEU A 531 -20.32 -8.96 18.55
C LEU A 531 -21.41 -9.48 17.61
N SER A 532 -22.60 -8.88 17.64
CA SER A 532 -23.72 -9.21 16.76
C SER A 532 -23.45 -8.92 15.27
N SER A 533 -22.61 -7.95 15.00
CA SER A 533 -22.31 -7.48 13.65
C SER A 533 -20.87 -6.95 13.54
N ASN A 534 -20.43 -6.70 12.31
CA ASN A 534 -19.09 -6.16 12.00
C ASN A 534 -19.06 -4.62 12.08
N ARG A 535 -19.80 -4.00 13.00
CA ARG A 535 -19.81 -2.55 13.17
C ARG A 535 -18.53 -2.08 13.83
N LYS A 536 -17.88 -1.12 13.19
CA LYS A 536 -16.58 -0.58 13.62
C LYS A 536 -16.71 0.20 14.93
N ASP A 537 -17.76 0.99 15.10
CA ASP A 537 -18.00 1.82 16.27
C ASP A 537 -18.03 0.99 17.58
N LYS A 538 -18.72 -0.16 17.59
CA LYS A 538 -18.74 -1.07 18.74
C LYS A 538 -17.36 -1.65 19.01
N TYR A 539 -16.67 -2.10 17.97
CA TYR A 539 -15.32 -2.64 18.08
C TYR A 539 -14.34 -1.61 18.63
N ASP A 540 -14.35 -0.39 18.09
CA ASP A 540 -13.47 0.70 18.50
C ASP A 540 -13.72 1.10 19.96
N SER A 541 -14.99 1.11 20.43
CA SER A 541 -15.34 1.41 21.81
C SER A 541 -14.81 0.35 22.79
N VAL A 542 -14.98 -0.94 22.45
CA VAL A 542 -14.42 -2.05 23.25
C VAL A 542 -12.90 -1.93 23.31
N LYS A 543 -12.26 -1.68 22.17
CA LYS A 543 -10.80 -1.59 22.13
C LYS A 543 -10.26 -0.35 22.83
N LYS A 544 -10.93 0.80 22.70
CA LYS A 544 -10.56 1.99 23.45
C LYS A 544 -10.58 1.70 24.94
N TYR A 545 -11.67 1.17 25.46
CA TYR A 545 -11.81 0.87 26.89
C TYR A 545 -10.75 -0.15 27.37
N LEU A 546 -10.64 -1.31 26.68
CA LEU A 546 -9.76 -2.40 27.08
C LEU A 546 -8.29 -2.24 26.67
N CYS A 547 -7.92 -1.20 25.93
CA CYS A 547 -6.52 -0.91 25.62
C CYS A 547 -5.99 0.36 26.30
N VAL A 548 -6.86 1.34 26.59
CA VAL A 548 -6.47 2.65 27.11
C VAL A 548 -6.99 2.88 28.53
N ASP A 549 -8.31 2.74 28.72
CA ASP A 549 -8.97 3.12 29.99
C ASP A 549 -8.76 2.05 31.07
N CYS A 550 -8.94 0.76 30.73
CA CYS A 550 -8.73 -0.39 31.63
C CYS A 550 -7.97 -1.48 30.87
N PRO A 551 -6.62 -1.38 30.76
CA PRO A 551 -5.82 -2.29 29.95
C PRO A 551 -5.97 -3.76 30.31
N THR A 552 -6.75 -4.50 29.52
CA THR A 552 -7.02 -5.92 29.71
C THR A 552 -6.96 -6.65 28.36
N PRO A 553 -6.26 -7.80 28.25
CA PRO A 553 -6.26 -8.61 27.04
C PRO A 553 -7.68 -8.90 26.56
N SER A 554 -7.95 -8.72 25.26
CA SER A 554 -9.31 -8.85 24.74
C SER A 554 -9.40 -9.53 23.39
N GLN A 555 -10.45 -10.32 23.17
CA GLN A 555 -10.79 -11.00 21.95
C GLN A 555 -12.21 -10.65 21.51
N CYS A 556 -12.37 -9.96 20.39
CA CYS A 556 -13.66 -9.74 19.77
C CYS A 556 -13.91 -10.80 18.69
N VAL A 557 -15.10 -11.36 18.68
CA VAL A 557 -15.54 -12.38 17.69
C VAL A 557 -16.92 -11.98 17.17
N VAL A 558 -17.08 -11.95 15.84
CA VAL A 558 -18.40 -11.68 15.26
C VAL A 558 -19.22 -12.95 15.26
N SER A 559 -20.48 -12.91 15.72
CA SER A 559 -21.38 -14.06 15.86
C SER A 559 -21.51 -14.89 14.57
N ARG A 560 -21.59 -14.24 13.41
CA ARG A 560 -21.58 -14.91 12.10
C ARG A 560 -20.40 -15.86 11.88
N THR A 561 -19.25 -15.61 12.52
CA THR A 561 -18.08 -16.50 12.42
C THR A 561 -18.30 -17.80 13.20
N LEU A 562 -19.11 -17.77 14.22
CA LEU A 562 -19.45 -18.89 15.09
C LEU A 562 -20.67 -19.70 14.62
N SER A 563 -21.54 -19.13 13.76
CA SER A 563 -22.81 -19.71 13.32
C SER A 563 -22.67 -20.91 12.38
N ARG A 564 -21.46 -21.35 12.03
CA ARG A 564 -21.20 -22.49 11.14
C ARG A 564 -20.67 -23.68 11.96
N PRO A 565 -21.50 -24.69 12.27
CA PRO A 565 -21.10 -25.81 13.12
C PRO A 565 -19.89 -26.59 12.55
N GLN A 566 -19.84 -26.82 11.24
CA GLN A 566 -18.76 -27.54 10.57
C GLN A 566 -17.39 -26.85 10.69
N ALA A 567 -17.37 -25.53 10.78
CA ALA A 567 -16.13 -24.75 10.88
C ALA A 567 -15.76 -24.39 12.32
N LEU A 568 -16.67 -24.60 13.29
CA LEU A 568 -16.53 -24.08 14.65
C LEU A 568 -15.28 -24.61 15.35
N MET A 569 -14.93 -25.87 15.20
CA MET A 569 -13.71 -26.45 15.76
C MET A 569 -12.44 -25.72 15.27
N THR A 570 -12.36 -25.48 13.98
CA THR A 570 -11.21 -24.76 13.39
C THR A 570 -11.17 -23.29 13.82
N VAL A 571 -12.35 -22.65 13.93
CA VAL A 571 -12.47 -21.28 14.40
C VAL A 571 -12.09 -21.17 15.87
N ALA A 572 -12.58 -22.07 16.73
CA ALA A 572 -12.28 -22.10 18.17
C ALA A 572 -10.79 -22.37 18.41
N THR A 573 -10.16 -23.27 17.67
CA THR A 573 -8.71 -23.50 17.72
C THR A 573 -7.94 -22.21 17.46
N LYS A 574 -8.29 -21.46 16.40
CA LYS A 574 -7.64 -20.18 16.09
C LYS A 574 -7.88 -19.12 17.18
N ILE A 575 -9.09 -19.07 17.74
CA ILE A 575 -9.41 -18.16 18.85
C ILE A 575 -8.58 -18.53 20.10
N ALA A 576 -8.48 -19.83 20.45
CA ALA A 576 -7.69 -20.31 21.59
C ALA A 576 -6.20 -19.90 21.46
N LEU A 577 -5.62 -20.08 20.27
CA LEU A 577 -4.26 -19.66 19.99
C LEU A 577 -4.08 -18.14 20.14
N GLN A 578 -5.00 -17.36 19.58
CA GLN A 578 -4.97 -15.90 19.71
C GLN A 578 -5.12 -15.44 21.16
N MET A 579 -5.98 -16.09 21.94
CA MET A 579 -6.13 -15.81 23.37
C MET A 579 -4.85 -16.14 24.14
N SER A 580 -4.25 -17.32 23.93
CA SER A 580 -2.98 -17.69 24.52
C SER A 580 -1.87 -16.68 24.20
N CYS A 581 -1.73 -16.32 22.94
CA CYS A 581 -0.73 -15.35 22.51
C CYS A 581 -0.91 -13.96 23.19
N LYS A 582 -2.15 -13.48 23.34
CA LYS A 582 -2.46 -12.21 24.00
C LYS A 582 -2.16 -12.20 25.50
N MET A 583 -2.19 -13.36 26.13
CA MET A 583 -1.80 -13.54 27.52
C MET A 583 -0.28 -13.75 27.69
N GLY A 584 0.48 -13.66 26.60
CA GLY A 584 1.93 -13.89 26.59
C GLY A 584 2.34 -15.36 26.39
N GLY A 585 1.47 -16.21 25.85
CA GLY A 585 1.81 -17.57 25.43
C GLY A 585 2.71 -17.62 24.21
N GLU A 586 3.50 -18.67 24.10
CA GLU A 586 4.37 -18.95 22.96
C GLU A 586 3.82 -20.16 22.22
N LEU A 587 3.52 -20.02 20.93
CA LEU A 587 2.80 -21.05 20.20
C LEU A 587 3.75 -22.06 19.58
N TRP A 588 4.64 -21.60 18.74
CA TRP A 588 5.70 -22.35 18.05
C TRP A 588 6.89 -21.44 17.78
N SER A 589 8.02 -22.02 17.39
CA SER A 589 9.21 -21.30 16.96
C SER A 589 9.85 -21.95 15.73
N VAL A 590 10.78 -21.24 15.12
CA VAL A 590 11.73 -21.74 14.14
C VAL A 590 13.13 -21.51 14.66
N ASP A 591 14.08 -22.38 14.28
CA ASP A 591 15.46 -22.20 14.68
C ASP A 591 16.09 -21.02 13.97
N ILE A 592 16.55 -20.01 14.72
CA ILE A 592 17.29 -18.85 14.24
C ILE A 592 18.69 -18.89 14.89
N PRO A 593 19.74 -19.29 14.15
CA PRO A 593 21.05 -19.58 14.73
C PRO A 593 21.89 -18.31 15.04
N LEU A 594 21.26 -17.14 15.13
CA LEU A 594 21.89 -15.88 15.50
C LEU A 594 21.66 -15.58 16.97
N LYS A 595 22.71 -15.65 17.77
CA LYS A 595 22.63 -15.32 19.21
C LYS A 595 22.59 -13.83 19.45
N GLN A 596 21.99 -13.40 20.57
CA GLN A 596 21.85 -12.01 21.00
C GLN A 596 21.32 -11.10 19.87
N LEU A 597 20.32 -11.60 19.14
CA LEU A 597 19.68 -10.89 18.04
C LEU A 597 18.44 -10.14 18.54
N MET A 598 18.34 -8.86 18.17
CA MET A 598 17.12 -8.08 18.29
C MET A 598 16.58 -7.80 16.89
N ILE A 599 15.35 -8.21 16.62
CA ILE A 599 14.60 -7.84 15.41
C ILE A 599 13.68 -6.68 15.76
N VAL A 600 13.74 -5.62 14.96
CA VAL A 600 12.93 -4.42 15.14
C VAL A 600 12.03 -4.22 13.92
N GLY A 601 10.76 -3.92 14.14
CA GLY A 601 9.80 -3.53 13.11
C GLY A 601 9.34 -2.09 13.31
N ILE A 602 9.24 -1.34 12.22
CA ILE A 602 8.78 0.05 12.21
C ILE A 602 7.73 0.21 11.11
N ASP A 603 6.56 0.76 11.48
CA ASP A 603 5.49 1.11 10.54
C ASP A 603 4.77 2.40 10.99
N CYS A 604 4.16 3.12 10.06
CA CYS A 604 3.39 4.32 10.35
C CYS A 604 1.93 4.15 9.94
N TYR A 605 1.03 4.52 10.84
CA TYR A 605 -0.40 4.58 10.59
C TYR A 605 -0.86 6.02 10.36
N HIS A 606 -1.56 6.24 9.25
CA HIS A 606 -2.14 7.53 8.91
C HIS A 606 -3.66 7.50 9.02
N ASP A 607 -4.20 8.16 10.05
CA ASP A 607 -5.64 8.39 10.10
C ASP A 607 -6.03 9.44 9.06
N THR A 608 -6.98 9.08 8.23
CA THR A 608 -7.45 9.95 7.14
C THR A 608 -8.55 10.91 7.58
N THR A 609 -9.07 10.78 8.81
CA THR A 609 -10.06 11.67 9.38
C THR A 609 -9.46 13.08 9.57
N ALA A 610 -10.25 14.12 9.31
CA ALA A 610 -9.78 15.50 9.43
C ALA A 610 -9.28 15.79 10.86
N GLY A 611 -8.12 16.44 10.97
CA GLY A 611 -7.52 16.84 12.26
C GLY A 611 -6.78 15.78 13.04
N LYS A 612 -6.79 14.49 12.64
CA LYS A 612 -6.08 13.43 13.36
C LYS A 612 -4.60 13.34 12.97
N ARG A 613 -3.77 12.96 13.94
CA ARG A 613 -2.32 12.78 13.79
C ARG A 613 -2.00 11.41 13.21
N SER A 614 -0.79 11.27 12.68
CA SER A 614 -0.20 9.97 12.34
C SER A 614 0.41 9.33 13.57
N ILE A 615 0.57 8.01 13.55
CA ILE A 615 1.17 7.24 14.63
C ILE A 615 2.31 6.42 14.05
N GLY A 616 3.53 6.64 14.54
CA GLY A 616 4.66 5.75 14.32
C GLY A 616 4.67 4.65 15.36
N ALA A 617 4.87 3.41 14.97
CA ALA A 617 4.95 2.26 15.85
C ALA A 617 6.29 1.54 15.69
N LEU A 618 6.90 1.18 16.82
CA LEU A 618 8.09 0.35 16.90
C LEU A 618 7.77 -0.90 17.71
N VAL A 619 8.17 -2.07 17.18
CA VAL A 619 8.18 -3.33 17.92
C VAL A 619 9.60 -3.90 17.90
N ALA A 620 10.02 -4.53 19.01
CA ALA A 620 11.35 -5.15 19.12
C ALA A 620 11.25 -6.51 19.81
N SER A 621 11.97 -7.52 19.29
CA SER A 621 12.01 -8.83 19.92
C SER A 621 12.85 -8.80 21.20
N LEU A 622 12.42 -9.55 22.22
CA LEU A 622 13.10 -9.61 23.51
C LEU A 622 13.79 -10.94 23.78
N ASN A 623 13.38 -12.02 23.12
CA ASN A 623 13.93 -13.36 23.35
C ASN A 623 14.44 -14.03 22.06
N GLN A 624 15.25 -15.07 22.23
CA GLN A 624 15.88 -15.82 21.14
C GLN A 624 14.85 -16.49 20.20
N SER A 625 13.72 -16.95 20.73
CA SER A 625 12.65 -17.60 19.93
C SER A 625 11.78 -16.60 19.16
N MET A 626 12.03 -15.30 19.26
CA MET A 626 11.24 -14.22 18.62
C MET A 626 9.74 -14.29 18.94
N SER A 627 9.40 -14.78 20.12
CA SER A 627 8.02 -14.94 20.61
C SER A 627 7.59 -13.82 21.56
N ARG A 628 8.55 -13.15 22.23
CA ARG A 628 8.33 -12.01 23.14
C ARG A 628 8.73 -10.69 22.48
N TRP A 629 7.87 -9.67 22.63
CA TRP A 629 8.05 -8.40 21.92
C TRP A 629 7.77 -7.21 22.85
N PHE A 630 8.63 -6.22 22.75
CA PHE A 630 8.38 -4.85 23.22
C PHE A 630 7.62 -4.09 22.13
N SER A 631 6.75 -3.16 22.50
CA SER A 631 6.08 -2.28 21.52
C SER A 631 5.93 -0.87 22.09
N LYS A 632 6.09 0.13 21.20
CA LYS A 632 5.91 1.55 21.54
C LYS A 632 5.33 2.31 20.38
N CYS A 633 4.31 3.16 20.66
CA CYS A 633 3.71 4.06 19.68
C CYS A 633 4.14 5.50 19.96
N VAL A 634 4.31 6.29 18.90
CA VAL A 634 4.67 7.70 18.94
C VAL A 634 3.72 8.51 18.06
N LEU A 635 3.14 9.56 18.62
CA LEU A 635 2.27 10.48 17.85
C LEU A 635 3.12 11.40 16.98
N GLN A 636 2.79 11.52 15.71
CA GLN A 636 3.50 12.31 14.70
C GLN A 636 2.58 13.30 14.00
N HIS A 637 3.15 14.19 13.20
CA HIS A 637 2.39 15.10 12.34
C HIS A 637 1.56 14.33 11.30
N ARG A 638 0.46 14.92 10.89
CA ARG A 638 -0.46 14.32 9.92
C ARG A 638 0.24 14.02 8.59
N GLY A 639 0.15 12.76 8.15
CA GLY A 639 0.74 12.31 6.87
C GLY A 639 2.26 12.18 6.89
N GLN A 640 2.89 12.28 8.06
CA GLN A 640 4.32 12.07 8.21
C GLN A 640 4.62 10.57 8.25
N GLU A 641 5.39 10.10 7.27
CA GLU A 641 5.83 8.69 7.17
C GLU A 641 7.11 8.45 7.96
N ILE A 642 8.09 9.35 7.89
CA ILE A 642 9.35 9.22 8.59
C ILE A 642 9.15 9.40 10.11
N MET A 643 9.70 8.49 10.91
CA MET A 643 9.45 8.44 12.36
C MET A 643 10.40 9.35 13.15
N ASP A 644 9.85 10.39 13.81
CA ASP A 644 10.64 11.37 14.61
C ASP A 644 11.03 10.84 15.99
N GLY A 645 10.22 10.02 16.61
CA GLY A 645 10.45 9.52 17.98
C GLY A 645 11.24 8.22 18.06
N LEU A 646 11.96 7.84 17.00
CA LEU A 646 12.65 6.56 16.89
C LEU A 646 13.75 6.38 17.95
N LYS A 647 14.53 7.43 18.21
CA LYS A 647 15.56 7.44 19.25
C LYS A 647 14.99 7.03 20.61
N MET A 648 13.91 7.67 21.05
CA MET A 648 13.26 7.39 22.32
C MET A 648 12.66 5.97 22.37
N ALA A 649 12.04 5.53 21.28
CA ALA A 649 11.38 4.23 21.22
C ALA A 649 12.40 3.08 21.27
N LEU A 650 13.47 3.19 20.48
CA LEU A 650 14.53 2.17 20.45
C LEU A 650 15.36 2.14 21.74
N THR A 651 15.68 3.29 22.34
CA THR A 651 16.37 3.33 23.65
C THR A 651 15.55 2.59 24.72
N ALA A 652 14.23 2.77 24.72
CA ALA A 652 13.35 2.03 25.65
C ALA A 652 13.37 0.52 25.35
N ALA A 653 13.34 0.12 24.07
CA ALA A 653 13.42 -1.28 23.67
C ALA A 653 14.73 -1.94 24.08
N LEU A 654 15.87 -1.25 23.92
CA LEU A 654 17.19 -1.73 24.34
C LEU A 654 17.29 -1.91 25.86
N LYS A 655 16.69 -1.00 26.65
CA LYS A 655 16.62 -1.14 28.11
C LYS A 655 15.77 -2.33 28.53
N ASP A 656 14.64 -2.56 27.86
CA ASP A 656 13.79 -3.73 28.15
C ASP A 656 14.47 -5.04 27.70
N TYR A 657 15.20 -5.04 26.59
CA TYR A 657 16.00 -6.20 26.18
C TYR A 657 17.07 -6.53 27.22
N LEU A 658 17.82 -5.51 27.71
CA LEU A 658 18.82 -5.66 28.77
C LEU A 658 18.18 -6.23 30.05
N LYS A 659 17.03 -5.71 30.45
CA LYS A 659 16.27 -6.18 31.62
C LYS A 659 15.82 -7.64 31.46
N PHE A 660 15.45 -8.04 30.25
CA PHE A 660 14.95 -9.41 29.99
C PHE A 660 16.09 -10.43 29.90
N ASN A 661 17.25 -10.05 29.30
CA ASN A 661 18.32 -10.98 28.96
C ASN A 661 19.58 -10.81 29.84
N ASN A 662 19.67 -9.81 30.68
CA ASN A 662 20.87 -9.39 31.41
C ASN A 662 22.07 -9.06 30.51
N CYS A 663 21.84 -8.83 29.22
CA CYS A 663 22.83 -8.41 28.23
C CYS A 663 22.18 -7.58 27.13
N LEU A 664 22.96 -6.78 26.42
CA LEU A 664 22.50 -6.04 25.25
C LEU A 664 22.59 -6.90 23.97
N PRO A 665 21.76 -6.63 22.93
CA PRO A 665 21.86 -7.34 21.68
C PRO A 665 23.18 -7.02 20.96
N SER A 666 23.89 -8.05 20.52
CA SER A 666 25.10 -7.87 19.70
C SER A 666 24.78 -7.56 18.23
N ARG A 667 23.54 -7.84 17.79
CA ARG A 667 23.05 -7.61 16.44
C ARG A 667 21.61 -7.10 16.46
N ILE A 668 21.36 -6.03 15.70
CA ILE A 668 20.03 -5.41 15.53
C ILE A 668 19.70 -5.44 14.05
N ILE A 669 18.54 -6.01 13.68
CA ILE A 669 18.03 -5.99 12.32
C ILE A 669 16.67 -5.31 12.31
N VAL A 670 16.57 -4.22 11.55
CA VAL A 670 15.38 -3.36 11.46
C VAL A 670 14.65 -3.62 10.16
N TYR A 671 13.36 -3.91 10.23
CA TYR A 671 12.46 -3.98 9.08
C TYR A 671 11.55 -2.76 9.08
N ARG A 672 11.66 -1.89 8.07
CA ARG A 672 10.94 -0.63 7.93
C ARG A 672 9.88 -0.72 6.83
N ASP A 673 8.60 -0.72 7.19
CA ASP A 673 7.47 -0.79 6.25
C ASP A 673 6.95 0.61 5.88
N GLY A 674 6.30 0.73 4.74
CA GLY A 674 5.53 1.91 4.33
C GLY A 674 6.30 2.95 3.51
N VAL A 675 7.61 2.87 3.43
CA VAL A 675 8.48 3.86 2.76
C VAL A 675 8.50 3.67 1.25
N GLY A 676 8.31 4.74 0.49
CA GLY A 676 8.46 4.78 -0.96
C GLY A 676 9.92 5.00 -1.41
N ASP A 677 10.22 4.70 -2.68
CA ASP A 677 11.58 4.83 -3.25
C ASP A 677 12.17 6.23 -3.09
N GLY A 678 11.37 7.28 -3.29
CA GLY A 678 11.80 8.66 -3.12
C GLY A 678 12.06 9.11 -1.66
N GLN A 679 11.82 8.24 -0.69
CA GLN A 679 12.05 8.51 0.75
C GLN A 679 13.22 7.71 1.33
N LEU A 680 13.89 6.86 0.53
CA LEU A 680 15.02 6.04 0.98
C LEU A 680 16.16 6.91 1.55
N HIS A 681 16.44 8.05 0.93
CA HIS A 681 17.40 9.03 1.43
C HIS A 681 17.06 9.51 2.85
N SER A 682 15.78 9.77 3.13
CA SER A 682 15.32 10.17 4.47
C SER A 682 15.47 9.04 5.49
N VAL A 683 15.27 7.78 5.10
CA VAL A 683 15.50 6.63 5.99
C VAL A 683 16.98 6.54 6.34
N VAL A 684 17.88 6.59 5.34
CA VAL A 684 19.32 6.45 5.54
C VAL A 684 19.88 7.61 6.37
N ASN A 685 19.51 8.85 6.05
CA ASN A 685 20.14 10.02 6.68
C ASN A 685 19.47 10.45 7.98
N TYR A 686 18.20 10.12 8.20
CA TYR A 686 17.47 10.58 9.38
C TYR A 686 17.09 9.45 10.33
N GLU A 687 16.43 8.37 9.87
CA GLU A 687 16.02 7.27 10.76
C GLU A 687 17.23 6.46 11.22
N VAL A 688 18.18 6.12 10.33
CA VAL A 688 19.41 5.40 10.71
C VAL A 688 20.24 6.23 11.70
N SER A 689 20.33 7.55 11.51
CA SER A 689 21.02 8.43 12.46
C SER A 689 20.38 8.40 13.85
N GLN A 690 19.05 8.41 13.96
CA GLN A 690 18.34 8.26 15.24
C GLN A 690 18.59 6.89 15.89
N ILE A 691 18.69 5.82 15.10
CA ILE A 691 19.04 4.48 15.59
C ILE A 691 20.46 4.49 16.17
N MET A 692 21.41 5.06 15.47
CA MET A 692 22.82 5.18 15.94
C MET A 692 22.92 6.04 17.20
N ASP A 693 22.16 7.13 17.29
CA ASP A 693 22.06 7.95 18.49
C ASP A 693 21.43 7.21 19.67
N SER A 694 20.46 6.31 19.43
CA SER A 694 19.90 5.44 20.47
C SER A 694 20.96 4.49 21.03
N ILE A 695 21.73 3.87 20.13
CA ILE A 695 22.82 2.93 20.50
C ILE A 695 23.87 3.66 21.33
N LYS A 696 24.36 4.80 20.87
CA LYS A 696 25.33 5.64 21.60
C LYS A 696 24.83 6.10 22.98
N SER A 697 23.52 6.35 23.13
CA SER A 697 22.92 6.76 24.39
C SER A 697 22.89 5.67 25.48
N ILE A 698 23.07 4.41 25.12
CA ILE A 698 23.16 3.29 26.07
C ILE A 698 24.57 3.17 26.66
N GLY A 699 25.60 3.41 25.84
CA GLY A 699 27.02 3.41 26.28
C GLY A 699 27.94 3.64 25.09
N GLN A 700 29.09 4.29 25.33
CA GLN A 700 30.05 4.61 24.26
C GLN A 700 30.72 3.36 23.70
N ASP A 701 30.91 2.31 24.50
CA ASP A 701 31.53 1.04 24.10
C ASP A 701 30.52 0.04 23.47
N TYR A 702 29.23 0.39 23.44
CA TYR A 702 28.21 -0.46 22.88
C TYR A 702 28.08 -0.20 21.36
N VAL A 703 28.64 -1.11 20.55
CA VAL A 703 28.64 -1.03 19.08
C VAL A 703 28.06 -2.33 18.48
N PRO A 704 26.73 -2.53 18.50
CA PRO A 704 26.11 -3.68 17.88
C PRO A 704 26.22 -3.61 16.35
N LYS A 705 26.18 -4.77 15.71
CA LYS A 705 26.01 -4.87 14.26
C LYS A 705 24.57 -4.48 13.88
N LEU A 706 24.41 -3.54 12.95
CA LEU A 706 23.14 -2.98 12.53
C LEU A 706 22.85 -3.27 11.06
N THR A 707 21.64 -3.76 10.76
CA THR A 707 21.11 -3.88 9.40
C THR A 707 19.75 -3.19 9.34
N VAL A 708 19.48 -2.39 8.31
CA VAL A 708 18.18 -1.75 8.08
C VAL A 708 17.63 -2.17 6.71
N VAL A 709 16.44 -2.77 6.72
CA VAL A 709 15.78 -3.32 5.54
C VAL A 709 14.46 -2.61 5.32
N VAL A 710 14.30 -1.95 4.19
CA VAL A 710 13.02 -1.35 3.77
C VAL A 710 12.17 -2.43 3.09
N VAL A 711 10.91 -2.56 3.53
CA VAL A 711 9.98 -3.59 3.08
C VAL A 711 8.86 -2.97 2.25
N LYS A 712 8.64 -3.50 1.04
CA LYS A 712 7.61 -3.05 0.11
C LYS A 712 6.64 -4.19 -0.20
N LYS A 713 5.42 -4.10 0.33
CA LYS A 713 4.38 -5.14 0.18
C LYS A 713 3.45 -4.89 -1.01
N ARG A 714 3.28 -3.62 -1.42
CA ARG A 714 2.36 -3.20 -2.47
C ARG A 714 3.14 -2.86 -3.74
N ILE A 715 3.62 -3.89 -4.40
CA ILE A 715 4.44 -3.79 -5.60
C ILE A 715 3.68 -4.32 -6.82
N SER A 716 4.11 -3.91 -8.01
CA SER A 716 3.54 -4.35 -9.28
C SER A 716 4.18 -5.62 -9.84
N ALA A 717 5.36 -6.01 -9.35
CA ALA A 717 6.03 -7.24 -9.78
C ALA A 717 5.19 -8.48 -9.49
N ARG A 718 5.09 -9.39 -10.46
CA ARG A 718 4.45 -10.70 -10.36
C ARG A 718 5.33 -11.72 -11.04
N PHE A 719 5.37 -12.93 -10.46
CA PHE A 719 6.14 -14.06 -10.96
C PHE A 719 5.19 -15.25 -11.17
N PHE A 720 5.44 -16.02 -12.23
CA PHE A 720 4.63 -17.14 -12.62
C PHE A 720 5.53 -18.37 -12.80
N TYR A 721 5.02 -19.53 -12.40
CA TYR A 721 5.69 -20.81 -12.51
C TYR A 721 4.97 -21.68 -13.52
N HIS A 722 5.69 -22.15 -14.54
CA HIS A 722 5.14 -23.01 -15.59
C HIS A 722 5.45 -24.47 -15.30
N LYS A 723 4.43 -25.32 -15.30
CA LYS A 723 4.56 -26.76 -15.15
C LYS A 723 3.54 -27.47 -16.04
N ASN A 724 4.02 -28.34 -16.92
CA ASN A 724 3.18 -29.13 -17.84
C ASN A 724 2.17 -28.27 -18.63
N GLY A 725 2.59 -27.13 -19.17
CA GLY A 725 1.75 -26.22 -19.95
C GLY A 725 0.74 -25.41 -19.11
N THR A 726 0.72 -25.56 -17.80
CA THR A 726 -0.16 -24.83 -16.89
C THR A 726 0.62 -23.79 -16.08
N VAL A 727 0.03 -22.61 -15.86
CA VAL A 727 0.64 -21.50 -15.13
C VAL A 727 0.17 -21.51 -13.67
N PHE A 728 1.11 -21.52 -12.77
CA PHE A 728 0.88 -21.52 -11.31
C PHE A 728 1.53 -20.33 -10.62
N ASN A 729 1.14 -20.10 -9.38
CA ASN A 729 1.91 -19.25 -8.48
C ASN A 729 3.25 -19.94 -8.13
N PRO A 730 4.36 -19.19 -8.01
CA PRO A 730 5.59 -19.75 -7.46
C PRO A 730 5.36 -20.32 -6.05
N PRO A 731 6.06 -21.40 -5.68
CA PRO A 731 5.94 -21.98 -4.34
C PRO A 731 6.44 -21.00 -3.26
N PRO A 732 5.94 -21.08 -2.01
CA PRO A 732 6.48 -20.34 -0.89
C PRO A 732 7.98 -20.60 -0.71
N GLY A 733 8.72 -19.57 -0.33
CA GLY A 733 10.19 -19.63 -0.26
C GLY A 733 10.90 -19.29 -1.57
N THR A 734 10.17 -19.00 -2.66
CA THR A 734 10.79 -18.52 -3.90
C THR A 734 11.43 -17.16 -3.69
N VAL A 735 12.73 -17.06 -3.98
CA VAL A 735 13.56 -15.85 -3.94
C VAL A 735 13.95 -15.45 -5.35
N ILE A 736 13.87 -14.16 -5.64
CA ILE A 736 14.37 -13.55 -6.88
C ILE A 736 15.28 -12.39 -6.46
N ASP A 737 16.55 -12.46 -6.80
CA ASP A 737 17.59 -11.49 -6.42
C ASP A 737 18.49 -11.08 -7.58
N THR A 738 18.08 -11.41 -8.82
CA THR A 738 18.73 -11.03 -10.08
C THR A 738 17.72 -10.47 -11.06
N ASP A 739 18.17 -10.06 -12.24
CA ASP A 739 17.43 -9.59 -13.41
C ASP A 739 16.48 -8.40 -13.15
N VAL A 740 15.49 -8.55 -12.28
CA VAL A 740 14.44 -7.57 -11.99
C VAL A 740 14.69 -6.77 -10.70
N THR A 741 15.85 -6.94 -10.10
CA THR A 741 16.35 -6.13 -8.99
C THR A 741 17.08 -4.88 -9.51
N ARG A 742 17.35 -3.91 -8.61
CA ARG A 742 17.97 -2.64 -8.99
C ARG A 742 19.49 -2.74 -8.90
N PRO A 743 20.26 -2.25 -9.89
CA PRO A 743 21.73 -2.35 -9.85
C PRO A 743 22.34 -1.53 -8.70
N GLU A 744 21.70 -0.41 -8.31
CA GLU A 744 22.13 0.49 -7.25
C GLU A 744 21.73 0.05 -5.84
N TRP A 745 20.94 -1.03 -5.69
CA TRP A 745 20.41 -1.49 -4.40
C TRP A 745 20.86 -2.91 -4.07
N TYR A 746 20.95 -3.20 -2.78
CA TYR A 746 20.97 -4.55 -2.28
C TYR A 746 19.52 -4.97 -1.99
N ASP A 747 18.85 -5.56 -2.95
CA ASP A 747 17.45 -5.88 -2.90
C ASP A 747 17.13 -7.27 -3.45
N PHE A 748 16.03 -7.84 -2.97
CA PHE A 748 15.52 -9.14 -3.37
C PHE A 748 14.01 -9.24 -3.16
N TYR A 749 13.38 -10.18 -3.84
CA TYR A 749 11.97 -10.53 -3.66
C TYR A 749 11.83 -11.88 -2.99
N ILE A 750 10.83 -12.03 -2.10
CA ILE A 750 10.42 -13.33 -1.55
C ILE A 750 8.92 -13.52 -1.77
N VAL A 751 8.57 -14.68 -2.35
CA VAL A 751 7.21 -15.20 -2.31
C VAL A 751 7.08 -16.00 -1.02
N SER A 752 6.52 -15.38 0.02
CA SER A 752 6.49 -15.99 1.36
C SER A 752 5.30 -16.92 1.59
N GLN A 753 4.20 -16.75 0.84
CA GLN A 753 2.93 -17.41 1.14
C GLN A 753 2.31 -18.09 -0.09
N ALA A 754 1.59 -19.20 0.13
CA ALA A 754 0.67 -19.74 -0.86
C ALA A 754 -0.68 -19.01 -0.79
N VAL A 755 -1.33 -18.80 -1.94
CA VAL A 755 -2.68 -18.26 -2.03
C VAL A 755 -3.60 -19.26 -2.71
N GLN A 756 -4.79 -19.47 -2.14
CA GLN A 756 -5.77 -20.42 -2.69
C GLN A 756 -6.49 -19.86 -3.92
N THR A 757 -6.59 -18.54 -4.03
CA THR A 757 -7.29 -17.86 -5.14
C THR A 757 -6.52 -16.62 -5.57
N GLY A 758 -6.39 -16.45 -6.90
CA GLY A 758 -5.68 -15.30 -7.49
C GLY A 758 -4.18 -15.51 -7.61
N SER A 759 -3.48 -14.46 -8.01
CA SER A 759 -2.02 -14.44 -8.14
C SER A 759 -1.37 -13.95 -6.85
N VAL A 760 -0.31 -14.63 -6.41
CA VAL A 760 0.48 -14.22 -5.24
C VAL A 760 1.20 -12.90 -5.50
N SER A 761 1.28 -12.06 -4.48
CA SER A 761 2.10 -10.84 -4.51
C SER A 761 3.39 -11.10 -3.72
N PRO A 762 4.54 -11.03 -4.34
CA PRO A 762 5.81 -11.13 -3.62
C PRO A 762 6.01 -9.90 -2.73
N THR A 763 6.91 -10.00 -1.77
CA THR A 763 7.38 -8.88 -0.96
C THR A 763 8.79 -8.51 -1.43
N HIS A 764 9.03 -7.22 -1.63
CA HIS A 764 10.33 -6.68 -1.99
C HIS A 764 11.04 -6.15 -0.74
N TYR A 765 12.27 -6.61 -0.53
CA TYR A 765 13.16 -6.22 0.56
C TYR A 765 14.35 -5.48 -0.02
N ASN A 766 14.64 -4.31 0.52
CA ASN A 766 15.79 -3.49 0.14
C ASN A 766 16.64 -3.18 1.39
N VAL A 767 17.81 -3.75 1.47
CA VAL A 767 18.78 -3.46 2.53
C VAL A 767 19.42 -2.12 2.24
N VAL A 768 19.11 -1.12 3.06
CA VAL A 768 19.56 0.28 2.85
C VAL A 768 20.75 0.65 3.70
N TYR A 769 21.02 -0.09 4.76
CA TYR A 769 22.17 0.07 5.64
C TYR A 769 22.57 -1.28 6.23
N ASP A 770 23.85 -1.63 6.23
CA ASP A 770 24.35 -2.86 6.85
C ASP A 770 25.78 -2.76 7.34
N THR A 771 25.99 -3.09 8.61
CA THR A 771 27.29 -3.29 9.24
C THR A 771 27.45 -4.73 9.74
N SER A 772 26.47 -5.57 9.51
CA SER A 772 26.44 -6.95 10.00
C SER A 772 27.30 -7.91 9.18
N GLY A 773 27.49 -7.60 7.89
CA GLY A 773 28.20 -8.47 6.95
C GLY A 773 27.51 -9.81 6.72
N LEU A 774 26.19 -9.89 6.92
CA LEU A 774 25.42 -11.10 6.62
C LEU A 774 25.40 -11.34 5.12
N LYS A 775 25.86 -12.52 4.71
CA LYS A 775 25.79 -12.94 3.30
C LYS A 775 24.35 -12.93 2.81
N PRO A 776 24.10 -12.71 1.51
CA PRO A 776 22.75 -12.68 0.92
C PRO A 776 21.89 -13.88 1.31
N ASP A 777 22.44 -15.10 1.26
CA ASP A 777 21.74 -16.32 1.67
C ASP A 777 21.24 -16.27 3.13
N HIS A 778 22.07 -15.75 4.05
CA HIS A 778 21.68 -15.62 5.46
C HIS A 778 20.60 -14.59 5.67
N MET A 779 20.68 -13.44 4.98
CA MET A 779 19.66 -12.39 5.05
C MET A 779 18.31 -12.85 4.49
N GLN A 780 18.33 -13.49 3.32
CA GLN A 780 17.15 -14.01 2.66
C GLN A 780 16.49 -15.13 3.50
N ARG A 781 17.30 -16.06 4.03
CA ARG A 781 16.81 -17.15 4.86
C ARG A 781 16.26 -16.67 6.20
N LEU A 782 16.93 -15.72 6.87
CA LEU A 782 16.42 -15.11 8.10
C LEU A 782 15.08 -14.42 7.85
N THR A 783 14.98 -13.64 6.78
CA THR A 783 13.75 -12.97 6.38
C THR A 783 12.62 -13.97 6.14
N TYR A 784 12.92 -15.10 5.49
CA TYR A 784 11.94 -16.19 5.26
C TYR A 784 11.54 -16.89 6.56
N LYS A 785 12.51 -17.19 7.46
CA LYS A 785 12.22 -17.76 8.79
C LYS A 785 11.24 -16.90 9.59
N LEU A 786 11.42 -15.58 9.60
CA LEU A 786 10.52 -14.65 10.29
C LEU A 786 9.09 -14.66 9.71
N CYS A 787 8.89 -15.07 8.46
CA CYS A 787 7.55 -15.23 7.88
C CYS A 787 6.75 -16.36 8.52
N HIS A 788 7.38 -17.33 9.19
CA HIS A 788 6.72 -18.42 9.94
C HIS A 788 6.21 -17.97 11.31
N MET A 789 6.67 -16.84 11.84
CA MET A 789 6.36 -16.38 13.19
C MET A 789 5.04 -15.58 13.29
N TYR A 790 4.17 -15.66 12.28
CA TYR A 790 2.87 -15.01 12.28
C TYR A 790 1.82 -15.84 13.04
N TYR A 791 1.69 -15.60 14.33
CA TYR A 791 0.85 -16.39 15.25
C TYR A 791 -0.67 -16.31 15.03
N ASN A 792 -1.16 -15.40 14.18
CA ASN A 792 -2.60 -15.34 13.88
C ASN A 792 -3.07 -16.45 12.93
N TRP A 793 -2.16 -17.13 12.25
CA TRP A 793 -2.47 -18.17 11.27
C TRP A 793 -1.32 -19.17 11.17
N GLN A 794 -1.65 -20.45 11.10
CA GLN A 794 -0.70 -21.57 10.97
C GLN A 794 -0.24 -21.77 9.51
N VAL A 795 0.08 -20.69 8.85
CA VAL A 795 0.53 -20.63 7.44
C VAL A 795 1.60 -19.55 7.34
N ILE A 796 2.59 -19.77 6.50
CA ILE A 796 3.58 -18.72 6.21
C ILE A 796 2.86 -17.47 5.71
N HIS A 797 3.21 -16.34 6.28
CA HIS A 797 2.67 -15.04 5.91
C HIS A 797 3.82 -14.09 5.58
N ILE A 798 3.53 -12.87 5.14
CA ILE A 798 4.52 -11.81 5.03
C ILE A 798 5.18 -11.62 6.40
N ASN A 799 6.45 -11.19 6.43
CA ASN A 799 7.26 -11.06 7.64
C ASN A 799 6.46 -10.54 8.84
N VAL A 800 6.42 -11.32 9.92
CA VAL A 800 5.58 -11.09 11.10
C VAL A 800 5.84 -9.74 11.77
N VAL A 801 7.07 -9.27 11.71
CA VAL A 801 7.49 -8.02 12.34
C VAL A 801 6.67 -6.85 11.79
N MET A 802 6.33 -6.90 10.49
CA MET A 802 5.50 -5.89 9.83
C MET A 802 4.01 -5.91 10.19
N TYR A 803 3.52 -6.97 10.82
CA TYR A 803 2.11 -7.09 11.22
C TYR A 803 1.88 -6.82 12.70
N ARG A 804 2.90 -6.97 13.54
CA ARG A 804 2.80 -6.68 14.97
C ARG A 804 2.66 -5.19 15.26
N ASP A 805 3.18 -4.34 14.37
CA ASP A 805 3.03 -2.88 14.44
C ASP A 805 1.59 -2.41 14.22
N LYS A 806 0.77 -3.19 13.51
CA LYS A 806 -0.64 -2.88 13.23
C LYS A 806 -1.61 -3.43 14.28
N GLY A 807 -1.09 -4.05 15.31
CA GLY A 807 -1.85 -4.49 16.46
C GLY A 807 -2.18 -3.30 17.35
N HIS A 808 -3.38 -2.85 17.27
CA HIS A 808 -4.11 -1.78 17.94
C HIS A 808 -3.62 -1.26 19.27
#